data_325e31e5de517281aca23f9c29f9abb2
#
_entry.id   325e31e5de517281aca23f9c29f9abb2
#
_cell.length_a   1.000
_cell.length_b   1.000
_cell.length_c   1.000
_cell.angle_alpha   90.00
_cell.angle_beta   90.00
_cell.angle_gamma   90.00
#
_symmetry.space_group_name_H-M   'P 1'
#
loop_
_entity.id
_entity.type
_entity.pdbx_description
1 polymer ?
#
loop_
_entity_poly.entity_id
_entity_poly.type
_entity_poly.pdbx_seq_one_letter_code
_entity_poly.pdbx_strand_id
1 'polypeptide(L)'
;MYFPMELKHNPTGKDDIDAEREHREEILGELAESMNESTESPEGDEEKFNSEPSAELEALLPYYSQVEDEALKVAKKYFHGTFIANSQNVNGQKLFEYAHNGHTYRCYVDIYNENEREINIIEVKATTISKYIYKEINKGGKKERKGLYFTDAHGGNPYSLIIKDGNIWRFNTADSKVNDYALEKFEEKKKYLLDKYRKEGKHPYDLAFQRFVIEGALRKAGDKRPVNYYLAVLNSEYVCDGAVDENGKRVYNNVDGQEIITFIELNETTKAYQETILKEIAILESYISTPHDVSKKVDVGEYCAWGEKTECRFWRHCFQTLRGVPDTNRANNYVYCKGSFNEGKIENKYQLVNEGYWTFDDVPMDWLVKENHKIQRDCYDNGAEHVDKEKIQYWFDQLEYPIYHFDFEGFPCPLPRFKGERPYAQSVFEFSLHIEREPGICDKEKDNFIFLNEECYDDERKALAKAIIDHFEFNEDGTLKGTMLAQFTTYEKGRLEELANLYPEYSKKLLAIRDKSADLLHLLRNNKEMYEEMYKKEYENKYGKPYEDIIMEMPNDIKKKMKAEMKKAGEIINYYHKDLGGSYSIKKTLPVLVPSLTYKGMDVGNGVQAYIAYINYDSDEPTFNTLKTKAKRRDALKRYCQQDTWAMVEILKAVRRKIK
;
A
#
# COMPACT_ATOMS: atom_id res chain seq x y z
N MET A 1 -18.72 -14.11 -9.31
CA MET A 1 -19.41 -12.80 -9.35
C MET A 1 -18.99 -11.94 -10.54
N TYR A 2 -17.71 -11.89 -10.88
CA TYR A 2 -17.15 -11.14 -12.01
C TYR A 2 -17.61 -11.64 -13.38
N PHE A 3 -17.57 -12.93 -13.59
CA PHE A 3 -17.71 -13.58 -14.87
C PHE A 3 -18.98 -13.20 -15.67
N PRO A 4 -20.18 -13.14 -15.08
CA PRO A 4 -21.38 -12.74 -15.85
C PRO A 4 -21.37 -11.28 -16.31
N MET A 5 -20.70 -10.39 -15.57
CA MET A 5 -20.58 -8.98 -15.95
C MET A 5 -19.54 -8.79 -17.06
N GLU A 6 -18.46 -9.56 -17.02
CA GLU A 6 -17.45 -9.55 -18.08
C GLU A 6 -18.00 -10.07 -19.40
N LEU A 7 -18.74 -11.18 -19.39
CA LEU A 7 -19.43 -11.69 -20.56
C LEU A 7 -20.40 -10.69 -21.18
N LYS A 8 -21.07 -9.86 -20.35
CA LYS A 8 -21.96 -8.80 -20.86
C LYS A 8 -21.22 -7.67 -21.53
N HIS A 9 -20.06 -7.27 -20.99
CA HIS A 9 -19.27 -6.16 -21.50
C HIS A 9 -18.30 -6.55 -22.61
N ASN A 10 -18.03 -7.84 -22.78
CA ASN A 10 -17.12 -8.37 -23.80
C ASN A 10 -17.69 -9.67 -24.43
N PRO A 11 -18.79 -9.59 -25.20
CA PRO A 11 -19.51 -10.76 -25.69
C PRO A 11 -18.87 -11.48 -26.89
N THR A 12 -17.79 -10.93 -27.47
CA THR A 12 -17.20 -11.44 -28.72
C THR A 12 -15.68 -11.58 -28.58
N GLY A 13 -15.23 -12.45 -27.66
CA GLY A 13 -13.79 -12.73 -27.48
C GLY A 13 -13.15 -13.16 -28.81
N LYS A 14 -12.14 -12.41 -29.25
CA LYS A 14 -11.15 -12.90 -30.20
C LYS A 14 -9.96 -13.36 -29.35
N ASP A 15 -9.73 -14.65 -29.33
CA ASP A 15 -8.88 -15.36 -28.37
C ASP A 15 -7.49 -14.74 -28.10
N ASP A 16 -6.85 -14.13 -29.09
CA ASP A 16 -5.48 -13.59 -28.92
C ASP A 16 -5.44 -12.17 -28.34
N ILE A 17 -6.41 -11.32 -28.69
CA ILE A 17 -6.52 -9.93 -28.18
C ILE A 17 -6.96 -9.94 -26.73
N ASP A 18 -7.77 -10.91 -26.33
CA ASP A 18 -8.26 -11.02 -24.96
C ASP A 18 -7.16 -11.51 -24.01
N ALA A 19 -6.29 -12.44 -24.44
CA ALA A 19 -5.15 -12.91 -23.62
C ALA A 19 -4.13 -11.79 -23.34
N GLU A 20 -3.79 -10.98 -24.34
CA GLU A 20 -2.92 -9.81 -24.13
C GLU A 20 -3.55 -8.77 -23.20
N ARG A 21 -4.86 -8.54 -23.34
CA ARG A 21 -5.57 -7.61 -22.47
C ARG A 21 -5.64 -8.12 -21.03
N GLU A 22 -5.97 -9.39 -20.82
CA GLU A 22 -6.04 -10.00 -19.48
C GLU A 22 -4.67 -9.97 -18.80
N HIS A 23 -3.61 -10.33 -19.51
CA HIS A 23 -2.24 -10.25 -19.00
C HIS A 23 -1.87 -8.80 -18.63
N ARG A 24 -2.22 -7.83 -19.48
CA ARG A 24 -2.01 -6.41 -19.21
C ARG A 24 -2.78 -5.92 -17.98
N GLU A 25 -4.06 -6.31 -17.84
CA GLU A 25 -4.89 -5.98 -16.67
C GLU A 25 -4.33 -6.60 -15.37
N GLU A 26 -3.80 -7.83 -15.44
CA GLU A 26 -3.14 -8.50 -14.33
C GLU A 26 -1.89 -7.73 -13.87
N ILE A 27 -0.99 -7.40 -14.80
CA ILE A 27 0.22 -6.61 -14.55
C ILE A 27 -0.15 -5.27 -13.90
N LEU A 28 -1.13 -4.57 -14.42
CA LEU A 28 -1.57 -3.27 -13.89
C LEU A 28 -2.13 -3.41 -12.46
N GLY A 29 -2.88 -4.48 -12.20
CA GLY A 29 -3.38 -4.79 -10.86
C GLY A 29 -2.25 -5.08 -9.86
N GLU A 30 -1.21 -5.80 -10.29
CA GLU A 30 -0.04 -6.11 -9.46
C GLU A 30 0.84 -4.89 -9.18
N LEU A 31 1.04 -4.05 -10.18
CA LEU A 31 1.73 -2.77 -10.00
C LEU A 31 1.00 -1.90 -8.98
N ALA A 32 -0.31 -1.74 -9.14
CA ALA A 32 -1.12 -0.98 -8.20
C ALA A 32 -1.03 -1.53 -6.77
N GLU A 33 -1.07 -2.86 -6.61
CA GLU A 33 -0.93 -3.52 -5.30
C GLU A 33 0.47 -3.31 -4.70
N SER A 34 1.51 -3.51 -5.49
CA SER A 34 2.91 -3.36 -5.05
C SER A 34 3.24 -1.92 -4.69
N MET A 35 2.68 -0.96 -5.42
CA MET A 35 2.82 0.46 -5.12
C MET A 35 2.05 0.85 -3.85
N ASN A 36 0.84 0.33 -3.66
CA ASN A 36 0.07 0.51 -2.42
C ASN A 36 0.76 -0.12 -1.20
N GLU A 37 1.53 -1.21 -1.38
CA GLU A 37 2.32 -1.80 -0.31
C GLU A 37 3.60 -1.01 0.02
N SER A 38 4.16 -0.32 -0.95
CA SER A 38 5.36 0.51 -0.78
C SER A 38 5.05 1.85 -0.11
N THR A 39 3.83 2.34 -0.23
CA THR A 39 3.34 3.49 0.54
C THR A 39 2.88 2.99 1.91
N GLU A 40 3.70 3.18 2.94
CA GLU A 40 3.40 2.77 4.32
C GLU A 40 2.34 3.67 4.97
N SER A 41 1.09 3.63 4.51
CA SER A 41 -0.02 4.17 5.29
C SER A 41 -0.55 3.10 6.24
N PRO A 42 -0.48 3.28 7.56
CA PRO A 42 -0.95 2.28 8.52
C PRO A 42 -2.45 2.03 8.50
N GLU A 43 -3.26 2.88 7.87
CA GLU A 43 -4.70 2.92 8.10
C GLU A 43 -5.59 3.23 6.87
N GLY A 44 -5.11 3.03 5.65
CA GLY A 44 -6.00 2.99 4.47
C GLY A 44 -6.64 4.31 4.01
N ASP A 45 -6.15 5.46 4.46
CA ASP A 45 -6.67 6.78 4.11
C ASP A 45 -5.99 7.44 2.90
N GLU A 46 -4.93 6.83 2.35
CA GLU A 46 -4.32 7.30 1.11
C GLU A 46 -5.16 6.93 -0.10
N GLU A 47 -5.03 7.70 -1.17
CA GLU A 47 -5.61 7.35 -2.46
C GLU A 47 -5.06 5.99 -2.89
N LYS A 48 -5.93 5.00 -2.85
CA LYS A 48 -5.62 3.66 -3.34
C LYS A 48 -5.51 3.73 -4.85
N PHE A 49 -4.49 3.11 -5.39
CA PHE A 49 -4.47 2.79 -6.79
C PHE A 49 -5.70 1.94 -7.08
N ASN A 50 -6.57 2.47 -7.92
CA ASN A 50 -7.68 1.70 -8.42
C ASN A 50 -7.10 0.63 -9.36
N SER A 51 -7.46 -0.62 -9.17
CA SER A 51 -7.06 -1.72 -10.06
C SER A 51 -7.75 -1.66 -11.44
N GLU A 52 -8.51 -0.60 -11.73
CA GLU A 52 -9.04 -0.40 -13.07
C GLU A 52 -7.92 0.02 -14.03
N PRO A 53 -7.84 -0.59 -15.23
CA PRO A 53 -6.91 -0.15 -16.25
C PRO A 53 -7.08 1.34 -16.49
N SER A 54 -6.05 2.10 -16.23
CA SER A 54 -6.01 3.54 -16.48
C SER A 54 -4.81 3.87 -17.34
N ALA A 55 -4.87 4.97 -18.08
CA ALA A 55 -3.74 5.43 -18.86
C ALA A 55 -2.50 5.69 -17.98
N GLU A 56 -2.74 6.03 -16.72
CA GLU A 56 -1.68 6.20 -15.72
C GLU A 56 -0.95 4.89 -15.41
N LEU A 57 -1.67 3.81 -15.15
CA LEU A 57 -1.07 2.50 -14.90
C LEU A 57 -0.40 1.95 -16.16
N GLU A 58 -0.97 2.18 -17.34
CA GLU A 58 -0.36 1.78 -18.61
C GLU A 58 1.03 2.38 -18.84
N ALA A 59 1.27 3.59 -18.38
CA ALA A 59 2.60 4.22 -18.45
C ALA A 59 3.68 3.49 -17.62
N LEU A 60 3.29 2.61 -16.71
CA LEU A 60 4.20 1.82 -15.88
C LEU A 60 4.55 0.44 -16.45
N LEU A 61 3.83 -0.02 -17.45
CA LEU A 61 4.09 -1.33 -18.09
C LEU A 61 5.55 -1.56 -18.50
N PRO A 62 6.27 -0.56 -19.06
CA PRO A 62 7.68 -0.73 -19.41
C PRO A 62 8.58 -1.11 -18.23
N TYR A 63 8.24 -0.65 -17.02
CA TYR A 63 9.00 -0.98 -15.80
C TYR A 63 8.76 -2.42 -15.34
N TYR A 64 7.55 -2.94 -15.56
CA TYR A 64 7.23 -4.33 -15.28
C TYR A 64 7.96 -5.28 -16.25
N SER A 65 7.88 -5.01 -17.55
CA SER A 65 8.61 -5.80 -18.55
C SER A 65 10.13 -5.86 -18.28
N GLN A 66 10.71 -4.81 -17.69
CA GLN A 66 12.10 -4.85 -17.25
C GLN A 66 12.33 -5.83 -16.10
N VAL A 67 11.36 -6.03 -15.19
CA VAL A 67 11.45 -7.03 -14.12
C VAL A 67 11.49 -8.44 -14.71
N GLU A 68 10.66 -8.73 -15.71
CA GLU A 68 10.67 -10.02 -16.41
C GLU A 68 12.00 -10.26 -17.15
N ASP A 69 12.54 -9.24 -17.82
CA ASP A 69 13.84 -9.32 -18.49
C ASP A 69 14.96 -9.64 -17.49
N GLU A 70 14.97 -8.99 -16.33
CA GLU A 70 15.97 -9.26 -15.29
C GLU A 70 15.74 -10.64 -14.65
N ALA A 71 14.49 -11.07 -14.47
CA ALA A 71 14.18 -12.42 -13.99
C ALA A 71 14.72 -13.50 -14.92
N LEU A 72 14.55 -13.33 -16.25
CA LEU A 72 15.11 -14.26 -17.23
C LEU A 72 16.64 -14.27 -17.20
N LYS A 73 17.30 -13.10 -17.08
CA LYS A 73 18.76 -13.02 -16.98
C LYS A 73 19.29 -13.76 -15.75
N VAL A 74 18.65 -13.55 -14.60
CA VAL A 74 19.02 -14.21 -13.35
C VAL A 74 18.67 -15.70 -13.41
N ALA A 75 17.51 -16.10 -13.94
CA ALA A 75 17.12 -17.50 -14.10
C ALA A 75 18.16 -18.31 -14.87
N LYS A 76 18.72 -17.77 -15.95
CA LYS A 76 19.76 -18.42 -16.75
C LYS A 76 21.07 -18.74 -15.99
N LYS A 77 21.28 -18.09 -14.81
CA LYS A 77 22.42 -18.39 -13.95
C LYS A 77 22.17 -19.61 -13.04
N TYR A 78 20.91 -19.89 -12.71
CA TYR A 78 20.55 -20.91 -11.70
C TYR A 78 19.84 -22.13 -12.27
N PHE A 79 19.20 -22.02 -13.43
CA PHE A 79 18.50 -23.11 -14.12
C PHE A 79 19.21 -23.45 -15.42
N HIS A 80 19.36 -24.75 -15.68
CA HIS A 80 20.07 -25.23 -16.86
C HIS A 80 19.10 -25.83 -17.89
N GLY A 81 19.33 -25.58 -19.15
CA GLY A 81 18.54 -26.13 -20.24
C GLY A 81 18.07 -25.07 -21.24
N THR A 82 16.98 -25.37 -21.92
CA THR A 82 16.36 -24.50 -22.91
C THR A 82 15.33 -23.57 -22.22
N PHE A 83 15.29 -22.31 -22.62
CA PHE A 83 14.37 -21.34 -22.13
C PHE A 83 13.41 -20.87 -23.21
N ILE A 84 12.13 -20.70 -22.86
CA ILE A 84 11.12 -19.98 -23.64
C ILE A 84 10.57 -18.89 -22.71
N ALA A 85 10.73 -17.64 -23.08
CA ALA A 85 10.24 -16.49 -22.34
C ALA A 85 10.14 -15.29 -23.27
N ASN A 86 9.16 -14.39 -23.04
CA ASN A 86 9.02 -13.15 -23.77
C ASN A 86 8.29 -12.10 -22.91
N SER A 87 9.01 -11.08 -22.47
CA SER A 87 8.49 -9.97 -21.67
C SER A 87 7.69 -8.92 -22.47
N GLN A 88 7.77 -8.98 -23.80
CA GLN A 88 7.19 -7.98 -24.69
C GLN A 88 5.86 -8.44 -25.31
N ASN A 89 5.64 -9.75 -25.39
CA ASN A 89 4.49 -10.31 -26.07
C ASN A 89 4.13 -11.69 -25.50
N VAL A 90 2.94 -11.81 -24.93
CA VAL A 90 2.41 -13.05 -24.36
C VAL A 90 2.40 -14.20 -25.39
N ASN A 91 2.18 -13.92 -26.67
CA ASN A 91 2.25 -14.92 -27.73
C ASN A 91 3.65 -15.52 -27.98
N GLY A 92 4.70 -14.90 -27.43
CA GLY A 92 6.06 -15.44 -27.39
C GLY A 92 6.37 -16.29 -26.17
N GLN A 93 5.47 -16.37 -25.20
CA GLN A 93 5.56 -17.22 -24.01
C GLN A 93 5.13 -18.65 -24.32
N LYS A 94 5.42 -19.58 -23.41
CA LYS A 94 4.98 -20.97 -23.54
C LYS A 94 3.52 -21.11 -23.16
N LEU A 95 2.66 -21.41 -24.14
CA LEU A 95 1.25 -21.71 -23.96
C LEU A 95 1.05 -23.18 -23.56
N PHE A 96 0.23 -23.43 -22.55
CA PHE A 96 -0.35 -24.72 -22.22
C PHE A 96 -1.87 -24.69 -22.31
N GLU A 97 -2.45 -25.77 -22.87
CA GLU A 97 -3.89 -25.96 -22.98
C GLU A 97 -4.30 -27.32 -22.41
N TYR A 98 -5.29 -27.32 -21.56
CA TYR A 98 -5.84 -28.53 -20.96
C TYR A 98 -7.35 -28.57 -21.10
N ALA A 99 -7.87 -29.58 -21.81
CA ALA A 99 -9.30 -29.84 -21.90
C ALA A 99 -9.75 -30.66 -20.70
N HIS A 100 -10.69 -30.11 -19.91
CA HIS A 100 -11.26 -30.74 -18.72
C HIS A 100 -12.77 -30.48 -18.70
N ASN A 101 -13.60 -31.49 -18.44
CA ASN A 101 -15.07 -31.42 -18.36
C ASN A 101 -15.75 -30.68 -19.52
N GLY A 102 -15.21 -30.77 -20.74
CA GLY A 102 -15.78 -30.10 -21.91
C GLY A 102 -15.35 -28.64 -22.09
N HIS A 103 -14.55 -28.11 -21.19
CA HIS A 103 -13.96 -26.78 -21.26
C HIS A 103 -12.46 -26.83 -21.53
N THR A 104 -11.91 -25.79 -22.15
CA THR A 104 -10.48 -25.67 -22.38
C THR A 104 -9.91 -24.59 -21.46
N TYR A 105 -8.94 -24.99 -20.63
CA TYR A 105 -8.18 -24.10 -19.74
C TYR A 105 -6.83 -23.80 -20.35
N ARG A 106 -6.41 -22.55 -20.28
CA ARG A 106 -5.16 -22.05 -20.86
C ARG A 106 -4.33 -21.33 -19.82
N CYS A 107 -3.01 -21.42 -19.93
CA CYS A 107 -2.09 -20.50 -19.23
C CYS A 107 -0.87 -20.24 -20.10
N TYR A 108 -0.36 -19.03 -20.00
CA TYR A 108 0.94 -18.62 -20.51
C TYR A 108 1.93 -18.65 -19.36
N VAL A 109 3.18 -19.07 -19.62
CA VAL A 109 4.24 -19.18 -18.62
C VAL A 109 5.26 -18.10 -18.90
N ASP A 110 5.55 -17.23 -17.94
CA ASP A 110 6.50 -16.13 -18.11
C ASP A 110 7.88 -16.64 -18.47
N ILE A 111 8.40 -17.60 -17.71
CA ILE A 111 9.67 -18.26 -18.01
C ILE A 111 9.49 -19.77 -17.91
N TYR A 112 9.49 -20.42 -19.06
CA TYR A 112 9.54 -21.87 -19.19
C TYR A 112 10.98 -22.30 -19.38
N ASN A 113 11.46 -23.25 -18.56
CA ASN A 113 12.77 -23.86 -18.70
C ASN A 113 12.64 -25.38 -18.67
N GLU A 114 13.35 -26.05 -19.56
CA GLU A 114 13.36 -27.50 -19.60
C GLU A 114 14.75 -28.08 -19.91
N ASN A 115 14.97 -29.29 -19.43
CA ASN A 115 16.07 -30.15 -19.79
C ASN A 115 15.58 -31.60 -19.90
N GLU A 116 16.49 -32.57 -20.14
CA GLU A 116 16.13 -33.99 -20.29
C GLU A 116 15.49 -34.61 -19.03
N ARG A 117 15.69 -33.99 -17.85
CA ARG A 117 15.31 -34.57 -16.55
C ARG A 117 14.07 -33.92 -15.93
N GLU A 118 13.87 -32.62 -16.18
CA GLU A 118 12.84 -31.83 -15.48
C GLU A 118 12.35 -30.65 -16.29
N ILE A 119 11.22 -30.13 -15.90
CA ILE A 119 10.62 -28.89 -16.38
C ILE A 119 10.53 -27.91 -15.19
N ASN A 120 10.94 -26.67 -15.40
CA ASN A 120 10.83 -25.61 -14.40
C ASN A 120 9.89 -24.53 -14.94
N ILE A 121 8.86 -24.22 -14.17
CA ILE A 121 7.86 -23.16 -14.42
C ILE A 121 8.18 -22.04 -13.46
N ILE A 122 8.45 -20.86 -13.99
CA ILE A 122 8.85 -19.71 -13.20
C ILE A 122 7.88 -18.57 -13.53
N GLU A 123 7.04 -18.25 -12.59
CA GLU A 123 6.13 -17.11 -12.64
C GLU A 123 6.85 -15.88 -12.11
N VAL A 124 6.78 -14.77 -12.84
CA VAL A 124 7.45 -13.52 -12.46
C VAL A 124 6.44 -12.56 -11.86
N LYS A 125 6.73 -12.06 -10.68
CA LYS A 125 5.87 -11.07 -10.02
C LYS A 125 6.69 -9.86 -9.56
N ALA A 126 6.25 -8.67 -9.90
CA ALA A 126 6.89 -7.41 -9.48
C ALA A 126 6.60 -7.10 -7.99
N THR A 127 6.68 -8.11 -7.15
CA THR A 127 6.60 -7.99 -5.68
C THR A 127 7.96 -8.30 -5.05
N THR A 128 8.11 -8.07 -3.75
CA THR A 128 9.39 -8.32 -3.07
C THR A 128 9.33 -9.57 -2.19
N ILE A 129 10.52 -10.18 -1.98
CA ILE A 129 10.69 -11.33 -1.07
C ILE A 129 10.32 -10.97 0.39
N SER A 130 10.26 -9.69 0.76
CA SER A 130 9.96 -9.25 2.12
C SER A 130 8.61 -9.73 2.66
N LYS A 131 7.65 -10.06 1.78
CA LYS A 131 6.37 -10.67 2.17
C LYS A 131 6.53 -12.06 2.81
N TYR A 132 7.55 -12.78 2.38
CA TYR A 132 7.73 -14.21 2.64
C TYR A 132 8.81 -14.52 3.68
N ILE A 133 9.68 -13.57 3.99
CA ILE A 133 10.79 -13.74 4.92
C ILE A 133 10.57 -12.96 6.21
N TYR A 134 11.12 -13.49 7.32
CA TYR A 134 11.16 -12.80 8.60
C TYR A 134 12.02 -11.53 8.52
N LYS A 135 11.47 -10.44 9.03
CA LYS A 135 12.21 -9.20 9.30
C LYS A 135 11.86 -8.65 10.66
N GLU A 136 12.86 -8.13 11.35
CA GLU A 136 12.67 -7.32 12.56
C GLU A 136 12.97 -5.86 12.19
N ILE A 137 12.00 -4.99 12.41
CA ILE A 137 12.13 -3.55 12.15
C ILE A 137 11.95 -2.78 13.47
N ASN A 138 12.72 -1.72 13.65
CA ASN A 138 12.53 -0.80 14.77
C ASN A 138 11.55 0.30 14.33
N LYS A 139 10.41 0.38 14.98
CA LYS A 139 9.41 1.43 14.75
C LYS A 139 9.18 2.21 16.05
N GLY A 140 9.67 3.46 16.08
CA GLY A 140 9.52 4.30 17.27
C GLY A 140 10.12 3.72 18.56
N GLY A 141 11.27 3.03 18.45
CA GLY A 141 11.93 2.38 19.60
C GLY A 141 11.35 1.01 20.00
N LYS A 142 10.29 0.54 19.32
CA LYS A 142 9.73 -0.81 19.49
C LYS A 142 10.16 -1.71 18.34
N LYS A 143 10.53 -2.95 18.67
CA LYS A 143 10.82 -3.99 17.69
C LYS A 143 9.52 -4.58 17.16
N GLU A 144 9.28 -4.46 15.86
CA GLU A 144 8.15 -5.06 15.16
C GLU A 144 8.64 -6.21 14.28
N ARG A 145 7.92 -7.34 14.31
CA ARG A 145 8.23 -8.52 13.51
C ARG A 145 7.31 -8.55 12.28
N LYS A 146 7.89 -8.64 11.08
CA LYS A 146 7.14 -8.69 9.81
C LYS A 146 7.49 -9.94 9.01
N GLY A 147 6.66 -10.23 7.99
CA GLY A 147 6.80 -11.36 7.08
C GLY A 147 6.30 -12.68 7.66
N LEU A 148 6.60 -13.76 6.96
CA LEU A 148 6.23 -15.11 7.41
C LEU A 148 7.30 -15.70 8.32
N TYR A 149 6.94 -15.90 9.57
CA TYR A 149 7.81 -16.51 10.58
C TYR A 149 7.01 -17.35 11.57
N PHE A 150 7.68 -18.22 12.28
CA PHE A 150 7.17 -18.96 13.42
C PHE A 150 8.13 -18.80 14.61
N THR A 151 7.69 -19.13 15.81
CA THR A 151 8.51 -18.98 17.02
C THR A 151 8.63 -20.31 17.74
N ASP A 152 9.70 -20.47 18.52
CA ASP A 152 9.78 -21.52 19.52
C ASP A 152 8.75 -21.34 20.66
N ALA A 153 8.74 -22.23 21.62
CA ALA A 153 7.81 -22.18 22.75
C ALA A 153 7.89 -20.83 23.49
N HIS A 154 6.72 -20.33 23.92
CA HIS A 154 6.56 -19.07 24.67
C HIS A 154 6.91 -17.78 23.91
N GLY A 155 6.86 -17.81 22.57
CA GLY A 155 7.13 -16.62 21.75
C GLY A 155 8.60 -16.19 21.70
N GLY A 156 9.51 -17.15 21.93
CA GLY A 156 10.96 -16.98 21.88
C GLY A 156 11.50 -16.62 20.51
N ASN A 157 12.63 -17.20 20.11
CA ASN A 157 13.32 -16.85 18.88
C ASN A 157 12.44 -17.04 17.64
N PRO A 158 12.38 -16.04 16.73
CA PRO A 158 11.68 -16.16 15.46
C PRO A 158 12.54 -16.91 14.44
N TYR A 159 11.88 -17.72 13.62
CA TYR A 159 12.45 -18.45 12.49
C TYR A 159 11.69 -18.09 11.23
N SER A 160 12.38 -17.82 10.13
CA SER A 160 11.73 -17.59 8.85
C SER A 160 11.05 -18.86 8.35
N LEU A 161 9.87 -18.74 7.76
CA LEU A 161 9.14 -19.87 7.17
C LEU A 161 9.92 -20.51 6.01
N ILE A 162 10.63 -19.67 5.26
CA ILE A 162 11.52 -20.09 4.16
C ILE A 162 12.94 -19.63 4.42
N ILE A 163 13.90 -20.41 3.95
CA ILE A 163 15.35 -20.13 4.06
C ILE A 163 15.99 -20.10 2.69
N LYS A 164 17.05 -19.32 2.56
CA LYS A 164 17.78 -19.13 1.31
C LYS A 164 18.81 -20.26 1.12
N ASP A 165 18.76 -20.90 -0.05
CA ASP A 165 19.74 -21.87 -0.54
C ASP A 165 20.25 -21.39 -1.91
N GLY A 166 21.44 -20.81 -1.94
CA GLY A 166 21.91 -20.04 -3.08
C GLY A 166 21.05 -18.82 -3.35
N ASN A 167 20.37 -18.78 -4.51
CA ASN A 167 19.39 -17.73 -4.84
C ASN A 167 17.93 -18.25 -4.88
N ILE A 168 17.70 -19.44 -4.32
CA ILE A 168 16.38 -20.07 -4.25
C ILE A 168 15.98 -20.17 -2.77
N TRP A 169 14.77 -19.75 -2.46
CA TRP A 169 14.17 -19.89 -1.13
C TRP A 169 13.33 -21.16 -1.07
N ARG A 170 13.53 -21.97 -0.05
CA ARG A 170 12.80 -23.20 0.22
C ARG A 170 12.21 -23.20 1.61
N PHE A 171 11.19 -24.02 1.85
CA PHE A 171 10.67 -24.20 3.18
C PHE A 171 11.78 -24.58 4.16
N ASN A 172 11.76 -23.93 5.32
CA ASN A 172 12.60 -24.28 6.45
C ASN A 172 12.08 -25.60 7.04
N THR A 173 12.40 -26.71 6.36
CA THR A 173 12.04 -28.05 6.81
C THR A 173 12.89 -28.36 8.04
N ALA A 174 12.36 -27.97 9.21
CA ALA A 174 12.78 -28.36 10.54
C ALA A 174 14.26 -28.74 10.66
N ASP A 175 15.09 -27.78 10.94
CA ASP A 175 16.26 -28.06 11.74
C ASP A 175 15.82 -28.97 12.91
N SER A 176 16.44 -30.15 13.09
CA SER A 176 16.13 -31.17 14.10
C SER A 176 16.14 -30.67 15.57
N LYS A 177 16.30 -29.38 15.76
CA LYS A 177 16.25 -28.63 17.03
C LYS A 177 14.90 -27.97 17.34
N VAL A 178 13.95 -28.04 16.39
CA VAL A 178 12.62 -27.44 16.55
C VAL A 178 11.72 -28.43 17.31
N ASN A 179 11.19 -28.03 18.45
CA ASN A 179 10.28 -28.86 19.25
C ASN A 179 8.90 -28.97 18.57
N ASP A 180 8.03 -29.88 19.05
CA ASP A 180 6.68 -30.11 18.51
C ASP A 180 5.85 -28.83 18.42
N TYR A 181 5.99 -27.91 19.38
CA TYR A 181 5.29 -26.62 19.37
C TYR A 181 5.71 -25.74 18.18
N ALA A 182 7.00 -25.64 17.91
CA ALA A 182 7.50 -24.85 16.78
C ALA A 182 7.07 -25.47 15.43
N LEU A 183 6.99 -26.80 15.36
CA LEU A 183 6.48 -27.51 14.19
C LEU A 183 4.97 -27.20 13.97
N GLU A 184 4.16 -27.17 15.03
CA GLU A 184 2.77 -26.76 14.97
C GLU A 184 2.64 -25.33 14.44
N LYS A 185 3.47 -24.39 14.94
CA LYS A 185 3.49 -23.00 14.50
C LYS A 185 3.99 -22.84 13.07
N PHE A 186 4.93 -23.66 12.63
CA PHE A 186 5.37 -23.73 11.22
C PHE A 186 4.20 -24.11 10.32
N GLU A 187 3.46 -25.19 10.64
CA GLU A 187 2.31 -25.63 9.85
C GLU A 187 1.16 -24.60 9.89
N GLU A 188 0.94 -23.93 11.02
CA GLU A 188 -0.02 -22.82 11.11
C GLU A 188 0.35 -21.68 10.15
N LYS A 189 1.64 -21.27 10.10
CA LYS A 189 2.09 -20.20 9.21
C LYS A 189 2.13 -20.62 7.75
N LYS A 190 2.40 -21.89 7.45
CA LYS A 190 2.34 -22.43 6.11
C LYS A 190 0.94 -22.29 5.49
N LYS A 191 -0.13 -22.36 6.30
CA LYS A 191 -1.51 -22.11 5.86
C LYS A 191 -1.74 -20.72 5.30
N TYR A 192 -0.92 -19.74 5.67
CA TYR A 192 -1.02 -18.38 5.09
C TYR A 192 -0.71 -18.35 3.59
N LEU A 193 0.17 -19.24 3.13
CA LEU A 193 0.42 -19.43 1.70
C LEU A 193 -0.72 -20.15 0.97
N LEU A 194 -1.65 -20.78 1.72
CA LEU A 194 -2.82 -21.51 1.19
C LEU A 194 -4.11 -20.69 1.30
N ASP A 195 -4.01 -19.42 1.64
CA ASP A 195 -5.14 -18.50 1.68
C ASP A 195 -4.99 -17.45 0.57
N LYS A 196 -5.69 -17.65 -0.54
CA LYS A 196 -5.63 -16.78 -1.72
C LYS A 196 -6.08 -15.34 -1.48
N TYR A 197 -6.77 -15.06 -0.38
CA TYR A 197 -7.20 -13.73 0.01
C TYR A 197 -6.14 -12.98 0.81
N ARG A 198 -5.07 -13.65 1.20
CA ARG A 198 -3.90 -13.04 1.83
C ARG A 198 -2.87 -12.65 0.78
N LYS A 199 -2.17 -11.55 1.05
CA LYS A 199 -1.08 -11.09 0.20
C LYS A 199 0.03 -12.14 -0.02
N GLU A 200 0.22 -13.06 0.94
CA GLU A 200 1.21 -14.13 0.85
C GLU A 200 0.71 -15.32 0.02
N GLY A 201 -0.61 -15.54 -0.06
CA GLY A 201 -1.22 -16.70 -0.73
C GLY A 201 -1.69 -16.43 -2.15
N LYS A 202 -1.88 -15.17 -2.55
CA LYS A 202 -2.40 -14.78 -3.87
C LYS A 202 -1.56 -15.36 -5.02
N HIS A 203 -0.28 -15.03 -5.10
CA HIS A 203 0.61 -15.51 -6.18
C HIS A 203 0.85 -17.03 -6.15
N PRO A 204 1.02 -17.71 -4.99
CA PRO A 204 0.98 -19.16 -4.96
C PRO A 204 -0.30 -19.79 -5.51
N TYR A 205 -1.45 -19.13 -5.34
CA TYR A 205 -2.71 -19.59 -5.91
C TYR A 205 -2.74 -19.48 -7.44
N ASP A 206 -2.25 -18.36 -8.01
CA ASP A 206 -2.16 -18.17 -9.47
C ASP A 206 -1.29 -19.26 -10.09
N LEU A 207 -0.10 -19.48 -9.51
CA LEU A 207 0.81 -20.53 -9.95
C LEU A 207 0.24 -21.96 -9.76
N ALA A 208 -0.63 -22.16 -8.77
CA ALA A 208 -1.34 -23.44 -8.56
C ALA A 208 -2.41 -23.70 -9.63
N PHE A 209 -3.06 -22.65 -10.14
CA PHE A 209 -3.95 -22.78 -11.31
C PHE A 209 -3.15 -23.14 -12.56
N GLN A 210 -2.03 -22.47 -12.80
CA GLN A 210 -1.13 -22.86 -13.91
C GLN A 210 -0.69 -24.32 -13.78
N ARG A 211 -0.35 -24.79 -12.59
CA ARG A 211 -0.02 -26.20 -12.32
C ARG A 211 -1.12 -27.16 -12.78
N PHE A 212 -2.39 -26.87 -12.49
CA PHE A 212 -3.53 -27.66 -12.94
C PHE A 212 -3.55 -27.81 -14.47
N VAL A 213 -3.37 -26.70 -15.19
CA VAL A 213 -3.38 -26.67 -16.65
C VAL A 213 -2.15 -27.42 -17.22
N ILE A 214 -0.97 -27.10 -16.72
CA ILE A 214 0.32 -27.62 -17.21
C ILE A 214 0.41 -29.14 -17.00
N GLU A 215 0.15 -29.61 -15.77
CA GLU A 215 0.22 -31.06 -15.49
C GLU A 215 -0.86 -31.84 -16.24
N GLY A 216 -2.03 -31.22 -16.47
CA GLY A 216 -3.09 -31.78 -17.31
C GLY A 216 -2.64 -31.94 -18.77
N ALA A 217 -2.04 -30.91 -19.34
CA ALA A 217 -1.51 -30.89 -20.71
C ALA A 217 -0.37 -31.90 -20.89
N LEU A 218 0.62 -31.89 -19.98
CA LEU A 218 1.77 -32.79 -20.03
C LEU A 218 1.38 -34.27 -19.91
N ARG A 219 0.44 -34.58 -19.02
CA ARG A 219 -0.13 -35.91 -18.86
C ARG A 219 -0.79 -36.40 -20.14
N LYS A 220 -1.55 -35.50 -20.81
CA LYS A 220 -2.15 -35.81 -22.13
C LYS A 220 -1.11 -36.03 -23.22
N ALA A 221 -0.01 -35.31 -23.19
CA ALA A 221 1.12 -35.44 -24.09
C ALA A 221 2.01 -36.66 -23.79
N GLY A 222 1.83 -37.35 -22.65
CA GLY A 222 2.66 -38.48 -22.23
C GLY A 222 4.00 -38.07 -21.61
N ASP A 223 4.24 -36.80 -21.33
CA ASP A 223 5.46 -36.34 -20.67
C ASP A 223 5.37 -36.68 -19.18
N LYS A 224 6.40 -37.38 -18.67
CA LYS A 224 6.47 -37.84 -17.27
C LYS A 224 7.55 -37.14 -16.46
N ARG A 225 8.22 -36.16 -17.03
CA ARG A 225 9.27 -35.42 -16.32
C ARG A 225 8.65 -34.72 -15.10
N PRO A 226 9.36 -34.62 -13.98
CA PRO A 226 8.92 -33.79 -12.84
C PRO A 226 8.83 -32.33 -13.26
N VAL A 227 7.83 -31.63 -12.75
CA VAL A 227 7.62 -30.21 -12.97
C VAL A 227 7.84 -29.48 -11.64
N ASN A 228 8.73 -28.51 -11.64
CA ASN A 228 9.01 -27.64 -10.50
C ASN A 228 8.38 -26.25 -10.73
N TYR A 229 7.88 -25.67 -9.67
CA TYR A 229 7.15 -24.40 -9.69
C TYR A 229 7.86 -23.37 -8.82
N TYR A 230 8.21 -22.25 -9.43
CA TYR A 230 8.94 -21.16 -8.78
C TYR A 230 8.22 -19.84 -8.98
N LEU A 231 8.30 -18.98 -7.96
CA LEU A 231 7.93 -17.59 -8.05
C LEU A 231 9.21 -16.75 -8.08
N ALA A 232 9.44 -16.00 -9.16
CA ALA A 232 10.52 -15.03 -9.26
C ALA A 232 10.05 -13.67 -8.73
N VAL A 233 10.75 -13.13 -7.73
CA VAL A 233 10.39 -11.87 -7.08
C VAL A 233 11.62 -10.98 -6.89
N LEU A 234 11.41 -9.69 -6.72
CA LEU A 234 12.44 -8.72 -6.41
C LEU A 234 13.06 -9.00 -5.04
N ASN A 235 14.38 -8.96 -4.97
CA ASN A 235 15.12 -9.15 -3.72
C ASN A 235 15.19 -7.85 -2.91
N SER A 236 14.40 -7.75 -1.85
CA SER A 236 14.38 -6.59 -0.96
C SER A 236 15.70 -6.31 -0.23
N GLU A 237 16.66 -7.26 -0.25
CA GLU A 237 17.99 -7.08 0.33
C GLU A 237 19.02 -6.55 -0.67
N TYR A 238 18.65 -6.52 -1.96
CA TYR A 238 19.52 -5.99 -3.01
C TYR A 238 19.69 -4.47 -2.85
N VAL A 239 20.92 -4.01 -2.97
CA VAL A 239 21.28 -2.59 -2.98
C VAL A 239 22.00 -2.28 -4.28
N CYS A 240 21.46 -1.39 -5.10
CA CYS A 240 22.01 -1.04 -6.39
C CYS A 240 23.39 -0.39 -6.27
N ASP A 241 24.37 -0.94 -7.00
CA ASP A 241 25.75 -0.40 -7.06
C ASP A 241 25.88 0.84 -7.95
N GLY A 242 24.87 1.11 -8.77
CA GLY A 242 24.84 2.23 -9.69
C GLY A 242 25.50 1.94 -11.05
N ALA A 243 25.85 0.68 -11.37
CA ALA A 243 26.47 0.31 -12.63
C ALA A 243 25.57 0.59 -13.84
N VAL A 244 26.18 1.01 -14.94
CA VAL A 244 25.53 1.22 -16.24
C VAL A 244 26.33 0.53 -17.35
N ASP A 245 25.67 0.14 -18.42
CA ASP A 245 26.30 -0.37 -19.62
C ASP A 245 26.91 0.77 -20.49
N GLU A 246 27.47 0.39 -21.63
CA GLU A 246 28.08 1.33 -22.59
C GLU A 246 27.10 2.35 -23.19
N ASN A 247 25.79 2.08 -23.11
CA ASN A 247 24.70 2.94 -23.57
C ASN A 247 24.10 3.78 -22.43
N GLY A 248 24.64 3.69 -21.21
CA GLY A 248 24.11 4.36 -20.03
C GLY A 248 22.88 3.69 -19.39
N LYS A 249 22.46 2.51 -19.88
CA LYS A 249 21.35 1.75 -19.30
C LYS A 249 21.78 1.08 -17.99
N ARG A 250 20.90 1.11 -16.97
CA ARG A 250 21.15 0.47 -15.67
C ARG A 250 21.39 -1.03 -15.83
N VAL A 251 22.44 -1.53 -15.15
CA VAL A 251 22.79 -2.96 -15.06
C VAL A 251 22.70 -3.38 -13.60
N TYR A 252 22.10 -4.54 -13.36
CA TYR A 252 21.93 -5.11 -12.02
C TYR A 252 22.91 -6.27 -11.83
N ASN A 253 24.11 -5.95 -11.32
CA ASN A 253 25.12 -6.93 -11.00
C ASN A 253 24.77 -7.69 -9.72
N ASN A 254 25.40 -8.85 -9.52
CA ASN A 254 25.42 -9.45 -8.19
C ASN A 254 26.24 -8.56 -7.24
N VAL A 255 25.62 -8.07 -6.18
CA VAL A 255 26.26 -7.20 -5.18
C VAL A 255 26.29 -7.92 -3.83
N ASP A 256 27.46 -8.20 -3.30
CA ASP A 256 27.65 -8.91 -2.04
C ASP A 256 26.88 -10.24 -1.93
N GLY A 257 26.82 -10.98 -3.02
CA GLY A 257 26.08 -12.24 -3.10
C GLY A 257 24.56 -12.09 -3.28
N GLN A 258 24.06 -10.87 -3.48
CA GLN A 258 22.64 -10.58 -3.72
C GLN A 258 22.40 -10.31 -5.21
N GLU A 259 21.50 -11.09 -5.82
CA GLU A 259 20.93 -10.80 -7.13
C GLU A 259 19.70 -9.92 -6.97
N ILE A 260 19.37 -9.14 -7.99
CA ILE A 260 18.15 -8.29 -7.99
C ILE A 260 16.86 -9.10 -7.96
N ILE A 261 16.87 -10.28 -8.54
CA ILE A 261 15.77 -11.26 -8.54
C ILE A 261 16.17 -12.46 -7.71
N THR A 262 15.22 -13.01 -6.95
CA THR A 262 15.35 -14.27 -6.21
C THR A 262 14.15 -15.18 -6.46
N PHE A 263 14.28 -16.47 -6.23
CA PHE A 263 13.25 -17.45 -6.55
C PHE A 263 12.71 -18.11 -5.27
N ILE A 264 11.41 -18.38 -5.24
CA ILE A 264 10.75 -19.13 -4.17
C ILE A 264 10.24 -20.43 -4.75
N GLU A 265 10.69 -21.57 -4.24
CA GLU A 265 10.17 -22.89 -4.63
C GLU A 265 8.80 -23.11 -3.96
N LEU A 266 7.77 -23.37 -4.78
CA LEU A 266 6.39 -23.53 -4.33
C LEU A 266 5.79 -24.90 -4.69
N ASN A 267 6.61 -25.94 -4.91
CA ASN A 267 6.17 -27.28 -5.29
C ASN A 267 5.12 -27.85 -4.34
N GLU A 268 5.35 -27.78 -3.03
CA GLU A 268 4.40 -28.28 -2.02
C GLU A 268 3.14 -27.41 -1.94
N THR A 269 3.30 -26.09 -1.97
CA THR A 269 2.18 -25.16 -1.86
C THR A 269 1.24 -25.29 -3.05
N THR A 270 1.74 -25.26 -4.27
CA THR A 270 0.93 -25.40 -5.49
C THR A 270 0.26 -26.76 -5.57
N LYS A 271 0.91 -27.84 -5.04
CA LYS A 271 0.29 -29.16 -4.92
C LYS A 271 -0.86 -29.17 -3.91
N ALA A 272 -0.68 -28.53 -2.76
CA ALA A 272 -1.71 -28.47 -1.71
C ALA A 272 -2.96 -27.70 -2.17
N TYR A 273 -2.82 -26.74 -3.05
CA TYR A 273 -3.94 -25.98 -3.62
C TYR A 273 -4.81 -26.81 -4.61
N GLN A 274 -4.34 -27.93 -5.15
CA GLN A 274 -5.05 -28.61 -6.25
C GLN A 274 -6.48 -29.02 -5.91
N GLU A 275 -6.76 -29.40 -4.67
CA GLU A 275 -8.12 -29.70 -4.24
C GLU A 275 -9.03 -28.47 -4.26
N THR A 276 -8.51 -27.30 -3.85
CA THR A 276 -9.20 -26.02 -3.90
C THR A 276 -9.45 -25.59 -5.34
N ILE A 277 -8.43 -25.69 -6.20
CA ILE A 277 -8.54 -25.36 -7.64
C ILE A 277 -9.64 -26.21 -8.30
N LEU A 278 -9.68 -27.52 -8.07
CA LEU A 278 -10.71 -28.39 -8.64
C LEU A 278 -12.14 -28.04 -8.17
N LYS A 279 -12.29 -27.68 -6.91
CA LYS A 279 -13.61 -27.22 -6.37
C LYS A 279 -14.05 -25.92 -7.03
N GLU A 280 -13.13 -24.98 -7.21
CA GLU A 280 -13.42 -23.69 -7.80
C GLU A 280 -13.67 -23.78 -9.31
N ILE A 281 -12.95 -24.65 -10.01
CA ILE A 281 -13.21 -24.98 -11.41
C ILE A 281 -14.63 -25.51 -11.57
N ALA A 282 -15.08 -26.41 -10.70
CA ALA A 282 -16.46 -26.92 -10.75
C ALA A 282 -17.51 -25.82 -10.56
N ILE A 283 -17.24 -24.85 -9.67
CA ILE A 283 -18.08 -23.68 -9.48
C ILE A 283 -18.08 -22.81 -10.74
N LEU A 284 -16.92 -22.54 -11.31
CA LEU A 284 -16.76 -21.73 -12.52
C LEU A 284 -17.50 -22.39 -13.71
N GLU A 285 -17.33 -23.68 -13.92
CA GLU A 285 -18.02 -24.47 -14.95
C GLU A 285 -19.55 -24.39 -14.78
N SER A 286 -20.03 -24.41 -13.54
CA SER A 286 -21.45 -24.20 -13.24
C SER A 286 -21.93 -22.81 -13.65
N TYR A 287 -21.14 -21.77 -13.42
CA TYR A 287 -21.46 -20.41 -13.85
C TYR A 287 -21.48 -20.27 -15.38
N ILE A 288 -20.50 -20.85 -16.06
CA ILE A 288 -20.43 -20.81 -17.54
C ILE A 288 -21.63 -21.52 -18.17
N SER A 289 -22.04 -22.65 -17.59
CA SER A 289 -23.11 -23.50 -18.12
C SER A 289 -24.52 -22.97 -17.81
N THR A 290 -24.66 -22.00 -16.91
CA THR A 290 -25.96 -21.46 -16.48
C THR A 290 -26.16 -20.04 -17.02
N PRO A 291 -27.25 -19.75 -17.79
CA PRO A 291 -27.55 -18.39 -18.22
C PRO A 291 -27.72 -17.46 -17.02
N HIS A 292 -26.94 -16.40 -16.94
CA HIS A 292 -27.01 -15.41 -15.86
C HIS A 292 -27.66 -14.11 -16.35
N ASP A 293 -28.64 -13.63 -15.59
CA ASP A 293 -29.24 -12.33 -15.79
C ASP A 293 -28.49 -11.28 -14.98
N VAL A 294 -27.55 -10.59 -15.62
CA VAL A 294 -26.72 -9.55 -15.00
C VAL A 294 -27.50 -8.27 -14.63
N SER A 295 -28.80 -8.18 -15.02
CA SER A 295 -29.67 -7.10 -14.56
C SER A 295 -30.20 -7.35 -13.15
N LYS A 296 -30.13 -8.59 -12.65
CA LYS A 296 -30.50 -8.92 -11.29
C LYS A 296 -29.45 -8.45 -10.30
N LYS A 297 -29.91 -8.13 -9.09
CA LYS A 297 -29.01 -7.81 -7.98
C LYS A 297 -28.10 -9.02 -7.68
N VAL A 298 -26.80 -8.82 -7.80
CA VAL A 298 -25.78 -9.79 -7.35
C VAL A 298 -25.53 -9.60 -5.86
N ASP A 299 -25.18 -10.69 -5.19
CA ASP A 299 -24.78 -10.61 -3.79
C ASP A 299 -23.47 -9.80 -3.68
N VAL A 300 -23.43 -8.93 -2.69
CA VAL A 300 -22.29 -8.06 -2.37
C VAL A 300 -21.86 -8.40 -0.95
N GLY A 301 -20.57 -8.45 -0.72
CA GLY A 301 -20.05 -8.85 0.57
C GLY A 301 -18.58 -8.48 0.75
N GLU A 302 -17.95 -9.04 1.79
CA GLU A 302 -16.55 -8.80 2.12
C GLU A 302 -15.60 -9.11 0.97
N TYR A 303 -15.95 -10.06 0.11
CA TYR A 303 -15.16 -10.39 -1.09
C TYR A 303 -15.20 -9.32 -2.19
N CYS A 304 -16.07 -8.31 -2.07
CA CYS A 304 -16.07 -7.15 -2.97
C CYS A 304 -14.99 -6.13 -2.61
N ALA A 305 -14.38 -6.29 -1.46
CA ALA A 305 -13.25 -5.50 -1.00
C ALA A 305 -12.15 -6.48 -0.56
N TRP A 306 -11.31 -6.87 -1.50
CA TRP A 306 -10.22 -7.83 -1.29
C TRP A 306 -9.15 -7.22 -0.40
N GLY A 307 -9.12 -7.68 0.87
CA GLY A 307 -8.34 -7.02 1.87
C GLY A 307 -8.84 -5.59 2.14
N GLU A 308 -8.18 -4.88 3.00
CA GLU A 308 -8.59 -3.52 3.38
C GLU A 308 -8.30 -2.47 2.29
N LYS A 309 -7.62 -2.83 1.20
CA LYS A 309 -7.03 -1.89 0.24
C LYS A 309 -7.53 -1.99 -1.21
N THR A 310 -8.29 -3.00 -1.58
CA THR A 310 -8.72 -3.19 -2.97
C THR A 310 -10.21 -3.40 -3.05
N GLU A 311 -10.92 -2.54 -3.78
CA GLU A 311 -12.35 -2.70 -4.05
C GLU A 311 -12.56 -3.37 -5.42
N CYS A 312 -13.61 -4.21 -5.51
CA CYS A 312 -14.03 -4.82 -6.76
C CYS A 312 -14.34 -3.74 -7.81
N ARG A 313 -13.82 -3.89 -9.04
CA ARG A 313 -14.07 -2.93 -10.14
C ARG A 313 -15.55 -2.68 -10.46
N PHE A 314 -16.44 -3.62 -10.12
CA PHE A 314 -17.89 -3.48 -10.30
C PHE A 314 -18.59 -2.85 -9.08
N TRP A 315 -17.85 -2.35 -8.11
CA TRP A 315 -18.35 -1.71 -6.92
C TRP A 315 -19.40 -0.64 -7.18
N ARG A 316 -19.11 0.32 -8.08
CA ARG A 316 -20.05 1.41 -8.43
C ARG A 316 -21.33 0.85 -9.03
N HIS A 317 -21.23 -0.13 -9.92
CA HIS A 317 -22.41 -0.77 -10.49
C HIS A 317 -23.29 -1.44 -9.42
N CYS A 318 -22.69 -2.22 -8.55
CA CYS A 318 -23.40 -2.98 -7.52
C CYS A 318 -24.04 -2.10 -6.44
N PHE A 319 -23.39 -1.05 -6.02
CA PHE A 319 -23.89 -0.14 -4.98
C PHE A 319 -24.68 1.03 -5.53
N GLN A 320 -24.12 1.80 -6.46
CA GLN A 320 -24.77 3.00 -6.96
C GLN A 320 -25.89 2.66 -7.97
N THR A 321 -25.56 1.86 -8.99
CA THR A 321 -26.54 1.59 -10.07
C THR A 321 -27.64 0.64 -9.65
N LEU A 322 -27.30 -0.51 -9.03
CA LEU A 322 -28.29 -1.52 -8.67
C LEU A 322 -29.03 -1.24 -7.36
N ARG A 323 -28.42 -0.50 -6.43
CA ARG A 323 -28.95 -0.28 -5.07
C ARG A 323 -29.21 1.18 -4.72
N GLY A 324 -28.73 2.12 -5.52
CA GLY A 324 -28.91 3.55 -5.26
C GLY A 324 -28.13 4.09 -4.05
N VAL A 325 -27.07 3.36 -3.61
CA VAL A 325 -26.27 3.75 -2.44
C VAL A 325 -25.15 4.71 -2.87
N PRO A 326 -25.18 5.99 -2.48
CA PRO A 326 -24.12 6.93 -2.81
C PRO A 326 -22.83 6.63 -2.04
N ASP A 327 -21.68 7.02 -2.58
CA ASP A 327 -20.37 6.77 -1.98
C ASP A 327 -20.21 7.34 -0.57
N THR A 328 -20.88 8.45 -0.27
CA THR A 328 -20.83 9.10 1.05
C THR A 328 -21.70 8.41 2.11
N ASN A 329 -22.63 7.52 1.70
CA ASN A 329 -23.57 6.85 2.61
C ASN A 329 -23.37 5.33 2.70
N ARG A 330 -22.18 4.82 2.44
CA ARG A 330 -21.93 3.38 2.53
C ARG A 330 -21.68 2.93 3.96
N ALA A 331 -22.27 1.83 4.39
CA ALA A 331 -22.03 1.27 5.73
C ALA A 331 -20.54 0.97 5.99
N ASN A 332 -19.79 0.61 4.96
CA ASN A 332 -18.34 0.40 5.09
C ASN A 332 -17.51 1.69 5.19
N ASN A 333 -18.11 2.88 5.23
CA ASN A 333 -17.45 4.14 5.55
C ASN A 333 -17.35 4.41 7.06
N TYR A 334 -17.88 3.53 7.93
CA TYR A 334 -17.59 3.64 9.35
C TYR A 334 -16.09 3.48 9.61
N VAL A 335 -15.52 4.37 10.44
CA VAL A 335 -14.10 4.33 10.84
C VAL A 335 -13.87 3.35 11.99
N TYR A 336 -12.66 2.80 12.11
CA TYR A 336 -12.24 1.90 13.20
C TYR A 336 -13.13 0.67 13.41
N CYS A 337 -13.30 -0.12 12.39
CA CYS A 337 -14.35 -1.14 12.29
C CYS A 337 -13.95 -2.56 12.71
N LYS A 338 -12.85 -2.77 13.44
CA LYS A 338 -12.51 -4.09 13.98
C LYS A 338 -13.33 -4.40 15.23
N GLY A 339 -14.09 -5.50 15.20
CA GLY A 339 -14.80 -6.07 16.35
C GLY A 339 -15.83 -5.13 16.97
N SER A 340 -16.60 -4.39 16.17
CA SER A 340 -17.18 -3.14 16.66
C SER A 340 -18.69 -3.00 16.54
N PHE A 341 -19.36 -3.90 15.85
CA PHE A 341 -20.81 -3.83 15.66
C PHE A 341 -21.50 -4.98 16.38
N ASN A 342 -22.70 -4.75 16.85
CA ASN A 342 -23.54 -5.75 17.51
C ASN A 342 -22.80 -6.54 18.61
N GLU A 343 -22.20 -5.81 19.59
CA GLU A 343 -21.42 -6.39 20.70
C GLU A 343 -20.26 -7.32 20.24
N GLY A 344 -19.68 -7.06 19.07
CA GLY A 344 -18.59 -7.86 18.52
C GLY A 344 -19.02 -9.05 17.68
N LYS A 345 -20.30 -9.27 17.44
CA LYS A 345 -20.81 -10.33 16.55
C LYS A 345 -20.46 -10.07 15.08
N ILE A 346 -20.28 -8.82 14.71
CA ILE A 346 -19.79 -8.38 13.40
C ILE A 346 -18.40 -7.82 13.58
N GLU A 347 -17.42 -8.51 13.02
CA GLU A 347 -16.00 -8.24 13.26
C GLU A 347 -15.43 -7.10 12.41
N ASN A 348 -16.03 -6.84 11.25
CA ASN A 348 -15.57 -5.77 10.38
C ASN A 348 -16.71 -5.14 9.54
N LYS A 349 -16.44 -3.96 8.98
CA LYS A 349 -17.41 -3.18 8.20
C LYS A 349 -17.89 -3.83 6.90
N TYR A 350 -17.12 -4.76 6.35
CA TYR A 350 -17.50 -5.47 5.13
C TYR A 350 -18.50 -6.59 5.42
N GLN A 351 -18.47 -7.15 6.63
CA GLN A 351 -19.50 -8.10 7.08
C GLN A 351 -20.88 -7.45 7.23
N LEU A 352 -20.95 -6.14 7.53
CA LEU A 352 -22.22 -5.40 7.47
C LEU A 352 -22.88 -5.56 6.10
N VAL A 353 -22.10 -5.47 5.04
CA VAL A 353 -22.58 -5.62 3.67
C VAL A 353 -23.06 -7.04 3.39
N ASN A 354 -22.38 -8.09 3.91
CA ASN A 354 -22.81 -9.48 3.82
C ASN A 354 -24.19 -9.70 4.47
N GLU A 355 -24.43 -9.02 5.60
CA GLU A 355 -25.69 -9.09 6.34
C GLU A 355 -26.81 -8.20 5.75
N GLY A 356 -26.53 -7.51 4.63
CA GLY A 356 -27.50 -6.68 3.92
C GLY A 356 -27.60 -5.23 4.43
N TYR A 357 -26.70 -4.79 5.29
CA TYR A 357 -26.60 -3.40 5.75
C TYR A 357 -25.72 -2.60 4.78
N TRP A 358 -26.31 -1.77 3.94
CA TRP A 358 -25.64 -1.11 2.81
C TRP A 358 -25.24 0.33 3.10
N THR A 359 -26.10 1.00 3.89
CA THR A 359 -25.97 2.43 4.22
C THR A 359 -25.72 2.62 5.72
N PHE A 360 -25.32 3.84 6.10
CA PHE A 360 -25.26 4.20 7.53
C PHE A 360 -26.59 3.98 8.24
N ASP A 361 -27.72 4.29 7.57
CA ASP A 361 -29.07 4.18 8.15
C ASP A 361 -29.49 2.74 8.35
N ASP A 362 -29.03 1.82 7.56
CA ASP A 362 -29.38 0.39 7.68
C ASP A 362 -28.83 -0.20 8.97
N VAL A 363 -27.70 0.31 9.49
CA VAL A 363 -27.08 -0.25 10.70
C VAL A 363 -27.85 0.19 11.95
N PRO A 364 -28.39 -0.75 12.77
CA PRO A 364 -29.13 -0.42 13.98
C PRO A 364 -28.28 0.40 14.97
N MET A 365 -28.88 1.42 15.60
CA MET A 365 -28.19 2.29 16.54
C MET A 365 -27.62 1.57 17.76
N ASP A 366 -28.29 0.52 18.25
CA ASP A 366 -27.83 -0.32 19.36
C ASP A 366 -26.62 -1.21 18.99
N TRP A 367 -26.33 -1.37 17.69
CA TRP A 367 -25.10 -2.04 17.23
C TRP A 367 -23.88 -1.13 17.27
N LEU A 368 -24.08 0.19 17.36
CA LEU A 368 -22.99 1.18 17.35
C LEU A 368 -22.40 1.35 18.77
N VAL A 369 -21.58 0.40 19.19
CA VAL A 369 -20.96 0.40 20.53
C VAL A 369 -19.77 1.37 20.65
N LYS A 370 -19.12 1.75 19.55
CA LYS A 370 -18.00 2.70 19.54
C LYS A 370 -18.49 4.14 19.43
N GLU A 371 -17.92 5.03 20.23
CA GLU A 371 -18.27 6.46 20.18
C GLU A 371 -18.03 7.06 18.79
N ASN A 372 -16.96 6.69 18.10
CA ASN A 372 -16.69 7.17 16.75
C ASN A 372 -17.82 6.83 15.77
N HIS A 373 -18.41 5.64 15.88
CA HIS A 373 -19.56 5.25 15.04
C HIS A 373 -20.80 6.06 15.36
N LYS A 374 -21.03 6.35 16.64
CA LYS A 374 -22.15 7.21 17.08
C LYS A 374 -21.98 8.64 16.59
N ILE A 375 -20.76 9.20 16.70
CA ILE A 375 -20.42 10.52 16.16
C ILE A 375 -20.67 10.57 14.66
N GLN A 376 -20.19 9.58 13.91
CA GLN A 376 -20.40 9.53 12.46
C GLN A 376 -21.88 9.46 12.11
N ARG A 377 -22.65 8.62 12.81
CA ARG A 377 -24.08 8.48 12.59
C ARG A 377 -24.84 9.77 12.96
N ASP A 378 -24.50 10.40 14.08
CA ASP A 378 -25.12 11.69 14.49
C ASP A 378 -24.86 12.80 13.46
N CYS A 379 -23.62 12.92 12.99
CA CYS A 379 -23.27 13.88 11.93
C CYS A 379 -24.02 13.59 10.62
N TYR A 380 -24.25 12.34 10.30
CA TYR A 380 -25.01 11.96 9.12
C TYR A 380 -26.50 12.30 9.28
N ASP A 381 -27.12 11.90 10.39
CA ASP A 381 -28.56 12.06 10.65
C ASP A 381 -28.94 13.54 10.79
N ASN A 382 -28.11 14.35 11.49
CA ASN A 382 -28.41 15.74 11.82
C ASN A 382 -27.75 16.75 10.88
N GLY A 383 -26.85 16.33 9.99
CA GLY A 383 -26.09 17.22 9.12
C GLY A 383 -25.13 18.15 9.87
N ALA A 384 -24.86 17.87 11.16
CA ALA A 384 -23.93 18.60 12.01
C ALA A 384 -22.47 18.15 11.76
N GLU A 385 -21.53 18.93 12.28
CA GLU A 385 -20.13 18.50 12.38
C GLU A 385 -19.77 18.24 13.84
N HIS A 386 -18.87 17.30 14.08
CA HIS A 386 -18.25 17.04 15.37
C HIS A 386 -16.93 17.79 15.47
N VAL A 387 -16.71 18.53 16.55
CA VAL A 387 -15.48 19.28 16.82
C VAL A 387 -15.10 19.14 18.30
N ASP A 388 -14.03 18.41 18.58
CA ASP A 388 -13.43 18.33 19.93
C ASP A 388 -12.46 19.50 20.11
N LYS A 389 -12.97 20.61 20.63
CA LYS A 389 -12.20 21.86 20.76
C LYS A 389 -10.98 21.72 21.68
N GLU A 390 -11.08 20.92 22.73
CA GLU A 390 -10.00 20.75 23.73
C GLU A 390 -8.82 20.00 23.14
N LYS A 391 -9.08 18.87 22.46
CA LYS A 391 -8.04 18.11 21.80
C LYS A 391 -7.39 18.86 20.65
N ILE A 392 -8.20 19.57 19.85
CA ILE A 392 -7.71 20.39 18.75
C ILE A 392 -6.82 21.51 19.28
N GLN A 393 -7.23 22.19 20.36
CA GLN A 393 -6.41 23.26 20.98
C GLN A 393 -5.11 22.67 21.53
N TYR A 394 -5.18 21.54 22.24
CA TYR A 394 -4.00 20.87 22.76
C TYR A 394 -3.00 20.50 21.65
N TRP A 395 -3.50 20.03 20.49
CA TRP A 395 -2.64 19.77 19.35
C TRP A 395 -1.94 21.04 18.83
N PHE A 396 -2.67 22.16 18.71
CA PHE A 396 -2.06 23.44 18.32
C PHE A 396 -1.01 23.94 19.32
N ASP A 397 -1.20 23.67 20.59
CA ASP A 397 -0.26 24.08 21.65
C ASP A 397 1.06 23.29 21.62
N GLN A 398 1.13 22.18 20.87
CA GLN A 398 2.37 21.43 20.65
C GLN A 398 3.22 22.03 19.52
N LEU A 399 2.68 22.94 18.71
CA LEU A 399 3.41 23.49 17.57
C LEU A 399 4.33 24.63 18.01
N GLU A 400 5.55 24.60 17.51
CA GLU A 400 6.51 25.70 17.59
C GLU A 400 6.64 26.38 16.23
N TYR A 401 6.76 27.72 16.22
CA TYR A 401 6.96 28.51 15.00
C TYR A 401 8.44 28.74 14.70
N PRO A 402 8.80 28.84 13.39
CA PRO A 402 7.95 28.73 12.20
C PRO A 402 7.38 27.31 12.00
N ILE A 403 6.21 27.19 11.36
CA ILE A 403 5.70 25.91 10.88
C ILE A 403 6.13 25.74 9.42
N TYR A 404 6.74 24.61 9.13
CA TYR A 404 7.16 24.20 7.81
C TYR A 404 6.17 23.19 7.25
N HIS A 405 5.21 23.65 6.45
CA HIS A 405 4.29 22.77 5.73
C HIS A 405 5.04 22.11 4.59
N PHE A 406 5.29 20.82 4.72
CA PHE A 406 6.27 20.10 3.90
C PHE A 406 5.65 18.87 3.25
N ASP A 407 5.98 18.64 1.98
CA ASP A 407 5.47 17.51 1.20
C ASP A 407 6.52 17.06 0.17
N PHE A 408 6.62 15.73 -0.01
CA PHE A 408 7.49 15.08 -0.98
C PHE A 408 6.71 14.41 -2.10
N GLU A 409 7.27 14.48 -3.31
CA GLU A 409 6.89 13.59 -4.40
C GLU A 409 8.01 12.58 -4.69
N GLY A 410 7.65 11.29 -4.79
CA GLY A 410 8.58 10.20 -5.03
C GLY A 410 8.06 9.19 -6.05
N PHE A 411 8.98 8.51 -6.72
CA PHE A 411 8.65 7.46 -7.68
C PHE A 411 9.08 6.07 -7.16
N PRO A 412 8.13 5.20 -6.81
CA PRO A 412 8.39 3.84 -6.33
C PRO A 412 8.69 2.89 -7.50
N CYS A 413 9.88 2.97 -8.09
CA CYS A 413 10.24 2.11 -9.21
C CYS A 413 10.51 0.66 -8.72
N PRO A 414 9.96 -0.38 -9.38
CA PRO A 414 10.23 -1.78 -9.03
C PRO A 414 11.72 -2.09 -9.03
N LEU A 415 12.44 -1.65 -10.07
CA LEU A 415 13.89 -1.79 -10.17
C LEU A 415 14.58 -0.51 -9.70
N PRO A 416 15.63 -0.60 -8.87
CA PRO A 416 16.38 0.56 -8.40
C PRO A 416 16.91 1.41 -9.55
N ARG A 417 16.71 2.72 -9.48
CA ARG A 417 17.15 3.67 -10.52
C ARG A 417 18.55 4.19 -10.25
N PHE A 418 18.88 4.38 -8.99
CA PHE A 418 20.10 5.05 -8.57
C PHE A 418 20.91 4.22 -7.58
N LYS A 419 22.19 4.54 -7.45
CA LYS A 419 23.08 3.91 -6.48
C LYS A 419 22.52 4.03 -5.05
N GLY A 420 22.59 2.93 -4.30
CA GLY A 420 22.12 2.86 -2.91
C GLY A 420 20.63 2.56 -2.77
N GLU A 421 19.86 2.56 -3.85
CA GLU A 421 18.44 2.19 -3.81
C GLU A 421 18.23 0.68 -3.73
N ARG A 422 17.08 0.33 -3.18
CA ARG A 422 16.50 -1.02 -3.16
C ARG A 422 15.28 -1.09 -4.09
N PRO A 423 14.81 -2.27 -4.45
CA PRO A 423 13.51 -2.43 -5.11
C PRO A 423 12.40 -1.66 -4.39
N TYR A 424 11.60 -0.92 -5.14
CA TYR A 424 10.54 -0.03 -4.64
C TYR A 424 11.02 1.09 -3.69
N ALA A 425 12.29 1.48 -3.76
CA ALA A 425 12.72 2.71 -3.09
C ALA A 425 11.90 3.89 -3.61
N GLN A 426 11.38 4.69 -2.67
CA GLN A 426 10.63 5.91 -2.99
C GLN A 426 11.62 7.02 -3.38
N SER A 427 12.07 7.00 -4.64
CA SER A 427 13.06 7.94 -5.14
C SER A 427 12.46 9.34 -5.24
N VAL A 428 12.75 10.19 -4.25
CA VAL A 428 12.23 11.56 -4.21
C VAL A 428 12.79 12.41 -5.34
N PHE A 429 11.93 13.14 -6.03
CA PHE A 429 12.27 14.00 -7.15
C PHE A 429 11.77 15.45 -7.01
N GLU A 430 10.86 15.68 -6.09
CA GLU A 430 10.27 16.99 -5.83
C GLU A 430 9.94 17.14 -4.35
N PHE A 431 10.02 18.35 -3.83
CA PHE A 431 9.35 18.74 -2.60
C PHE A 431 8.81 20.17 -2.69
N SER A 432 7.77 20.44 -1.93
CA SER A 432 7.25 21.78 -1.68
C SER A 432 7.30 22.11 -0.20
N LEU A 433 7.49 23.37 0.10
CA LEU A 433 7.58 23.91 1.44
C LEU A 433 6.85 25.26 1.51
N HIS A 434 5.86 25.39 2.42
CA HIS A 434 5.35 26.70 2.84
C HIS A 434 5.80 27.00 4.26
N ILE A 435 6.23 28.23 4.53
CA ILE A 435 6.75 28.64 5.84
C ILE A 435 5.75 29.59 6.50
N GLU A 436 5.03 29.10 7.49
CA GLU A 436 4.14 29.90 8.34
C GLU A 436 4.92 30.41 9.56
N ARG A 437 5.28 31.69 9.56
CA ARG A 437 6.14 32.27 10.59
C ARG A 437 5.40 32.62 11.87
N GLU A 438 4.13 32.98 11.75
CA GLU A 438 3.20 33.30 12.86
C GLU A 438 1.82 32.69 12.57
N PRO A 439 0.99 32.45 13.59
CA PRO A 439 -0.32 31.82 13.41
C PRO A 439 -1.20 32.45 12.33
N GLY A 440 -1.42 31.74 11.24
CA GLY A 440 -2.25 32.15 10.11
C GLY A 440 -1.59 33.11 9.13
N ILE A 441 -0.32 33.48 9.34
CA ILE A 441 0.43 34.35 8.43
C ILE A 441 1.34 33.53 7.53
N CYS A 442 0.86 33.27 6.31
CA CYS A 442 1.57 32.60 5.25
C CYS A 442 0.98 33.07 3.90
N ASP A 443 1.84 33.48 2.97
CA ASP A 443 1.46 33.89 1.61
C ASP A 443 1.76 32.73 0.65
N LYS A 444 0.81 32.40 -0.20
CA LYS A 444 0.92 31.23 -1.10
C LYS A 444 2.12 31.28 -2.02
N GLU A 445 2.50 32.47 -2.49
CA GLU A 445 3.58 32.60 -3.50
C GLU A 445 4.92 33.03 -2.87
N LYS A 446 4.88 33.89 -1.84
CA LYS A 446 6.11 34.47 -1.25
C LYS A 446 6.76 33.57 -0.22
N ASP A 447 5.94 32.81 0.52
CA ASP A 447 6.40 31.92 1.58
C ASP A 447 6.53 30.46 1.10
N ASN A 448 6.48 30.24 -0.23
CA ASN A 448 6.62 28.93 -0.87
C ASN A 448 8.03 28.75 -1.46
N PHE A 449 8.54 27.54 -1.33
CA PHE A 449 9.74 27.06 -2.02
C PHE A 449 9.47 25.67 -2.59
N ILE A 450 9.90 25.44 -3.84
CA ILE A 450 9.76 24.14 -4.52
C ILE A 450 11.12 23.76 -5.10
N PHE A 451 11.54 22.54 -4.83
CA PHE A 451 12.61 21.87 -5.55
C PHE A 451 12.01 20.82 -6.46
N LEU A 452 12.39 20.80 -7.72
CA LEU A 452 11.99 19.77 -8.68
C LEU A 452 13.21 19.42 -9.52
N ASN A 453 13.55 18.12 -9.59
CA ASN A 453 14.64 17.61 -10.42
C ASN A 453 14.56 18.17 -11.85
N GLU A 454 15.71 18.55 -12.42
CA GLU A 454 15.79 19.06 -13.79
C GLU A 454 15.57 17.93 -14.81
N GLU A 455 16.13 16.74 -14.53
CA GLU A 455 16.06 15.56 -15.38
C GLU A 455 15.51 14.35 -14.64
N CYS A 456 14.77 13.47 -15.34
CA CYS A 456 14.22 12.29 -14.69
C CYS A 456 15.23 11.12 -14.58
N TYR A 457 16.33 11.17 -15.33
CA TYR A 457 17.36 10.12 -15.33
C TYR A 457 18.57 10.42 -14.45
N ASP A 458 18.71 11.66 -13.98
CA ASP A 458 19.82 12.10 -13.15
C ASP A 458 19.51 11.94 -11.66
N ASP A 459 20.53 11.56 -10.88
CA ASP A 459 20.41 11.48 -9.43
C ASP A 459 20.65 12.84 -8.77
N GLU A 460 19.60 13.62 -8.63
CA GLU A 460 19.64 14.93 -7.98
C GLU A 460 19.28 14.90 -6.49
N ARG A 461 19.12 13.72 -5.87
CA ARG A 461 18.73 13.58 -4.45
C ARG A 461 19.68 14.30 -3.49
N LYS A 462 20.98 14.45 -3.83
CA LYS A 462 21.94 15.22 -3.03
C LYS A 462 21.63 16.71 -3.06
N ALA A 463 21.32 17.25 -4.23
CA ALA A 463 20.92 18.64 -4.40
C ALA A 463 19.60 18.94 -3.71
N LEU A 464 18.63 18.01 -3.83
CA LEU A 464 17.36 18.07 -3.14
C LEU A 464 17.56 18.09 -1.61
N ALA A 465 18.35 17.17 -1.05
CA ALA A 465 18.65 17.13 0.39
C ALA A 465 19.32 18.43 0.88
N LYS A 466 20.25 18.99 0.08
CA LYS A 466 20.84 20.28 0.39
C LYS A 466 19.82 21.40 0.37
N ALA A 467 18.93 21.44 -0.63
CA ALA A 467 17.89 22.46 -0.73
C ALA A 467 16.93 22.41 0.49
N ILE A 468 16.60 21.21 0.98
CA ILE A 468 15.80 21.07 2.22
C ILE A 468 16.52 21.79 3.37
N ILE A 469 17.75 21.39 3.70
CA ILE A 469 18.45 21.94 4.87
C ILE A 469 18.76 23.45 4.76
N ASP A 470 18.80 24.00 3.55
CA ASP A 470 19.04 25.42 3.31
C ASP A 470 17.77 26.28 3.60
N HIS A 471 16.58 25.67 3.59
CA HIS A 471 15.30 26.37 3.81
C HIS A 471 14.68 26.15 5.19
N PHE A 472 15.30 25.28 6.03
CA PHE A 472 14.91 25.11 7.41
C PHE A 472 15.86 25.87 8.34
N GLU A 473 15.32 26.45 9.41
CA GLU A 473 16.11 27.16 10.43
C GLU A 473 16.51 26.20 11.56
N PHE A 474 17.73 26.33 12.05
CA PHE A 474 18.26 25.48 13.12
C PHE A 474 18.77 26.33 14.28
N ASN A 475 18.61 25.80 15.50
CA ASN A 475 19.22 26.36 16.70
C ASN A 475 20.75 26.13 16.70
N GLU A 476 21.48 26.79 17.61
CA GLU A 476 22.93 26.64 17.74
C GLU A 476 23.37 25.20 18.05
N ASP A 477 22.57 24.43 18.77
CA ASP A 477 22.80 23.01 19.07
C ASP A 477 22.53 22.06 17.88
N GLY A 478 21.95 22.61 16.78
CA GLY A 478 21.60 21.89 15.56
C GLY A 478 20.24 21.22 15.58
N THR A 479 19.41 21.47 16.60
CA THR A 479 17.99 21.09 16.60
C THR A 479 17.19 21.98 15.68
N LEU A 480 16.06 21.48 15.15
CA LEU A 480 15.17 22.29 14.31
C LEU A 480 14.53 23.41 15.13
N LYS A 481 14.56 24.64 14.60
CA LYS A 481 13.75 25.75 15.11
C LYS A 481 12.38 25.71 14.42
N GLY A 482 11.33 25.56 15.22
CA GLY A 482 9.97 25.42 14.66
C GLY A 482 9.53 23.94 14.54
N THR A 483 8.52 23.70 13.73
CA THR A 483 7.89 22.38 13.54
C THR A 483 7.71 22.06 12.08
N MET A 484 8.17 20.88 11.61
CA MET A 484 7.78 20.35 10.31
C MET A 484 6.38 19.78 10.40
N LEU A 485 5.48 20.19 9.50
CA LEU A 485 4.12 19.68 9.41
C LEU A 485 3.90 18.99 8.06
N ALA A 486 3.39 17.78 8.10
CA ALA A 486 2.99 17.05 6.91
C ALA A 486 1.68 16.30 7.14
N GLN A 487 1.06 15.86 6.07
CA GLN A 487 -0.07 14.92 6.12
C GLN A 487 0.50 13.50 6.03
N PHE A 488 0.24 12.64 7.03
CA PHE A 488 0.84 11.30 7.13
C PHE A 488 2.38 11.32 7.20
N THR A 489 2.91 11.99 8.20
CA THR A 489 4.36 12.22 8.39
C THR A 489 5.25 10.98 8.28
N THR A 490 4.72 9.77 8.31
CA THR A 490 5.48 8.52 8.16
C THR A 490 6.24 8.49 6.84
N TYR A 491 5.63 8.99 5.76
CA TYR A 491 6.26 9.06 4.44
C TYR A 491 7.44 10.03 4.43
N GLU A 492 7.24 11.28 4.85
CA GLU A 492 8.27 12.32 4.88
C GLU A 492 9.42 11.94 5.82
N LYS A 493 9.09 11.38 6.99
CA LYS A 493 10.09 10.86 7.95
C LYS A 493 10.96 9.78 7.33
N GLY A 494 10.35 8.84 6.62
CA GLY A 494 11.07 7.77 5.93
C GLY A 494 12.03 8.33 4.87
N ARG A 495 11.57 9.28 4.07
CA ARG A 495 12.40 9.91 3.01
C ARG A 495 13.53 10.74 3.59
N LEU A 496 13.28 11.51 4.66
CA LEU A 496 14.34 12.25 5.36
C LEU A 496 15.40 11.31 5.95
N GLU A 497 15.00 10.17 6.51
CA GLU A 497 15.92 9.16 7.04
C GLU A 497 16.75 8.49 5.92
N GLU A 498 16.14 8.16 4.78
CA GLU A 498 16.84 7.63 3.63
C GLU A 498 17.88 8.60 3.08
N LEU A 499 17.51 9.88 2.93
CA LEU A 499 18.45 10.95 2.53
C LEU A 499 19.57 11.14 3.55
N ALA A 500 19.26 11.05 4.85
CA ALA A 500 20.25 11.13 5.91
C ALA A 500 21.27 9.97 5.88
N ASN A 501 20.82 8.78 5.51
CA ASN A 501 21.67 7.60 5.34
C ASN A 501 22.51 7.67 4.07
N LEU A 502 21.96 8.21 2.97
CA LEU A 502 22.69 8.39 1.70
C LEU A 502 23.74 9.49 1.77
N TYR A 503 23.50 10.55 2.54
CA TYR A 503 24.36 11.75 2.63
C TYR A 503 24.73 12.05 4.08
N PRO A 504 25.74 11.37 4.65
CA PRO A 504 26.13 11.51 6.05
C PRO A 504 26.46 12.95 6.47
N GLU A 505 26.96 13.77 5.55
CA GLU A 505 27.25 15.19 5.78
C GLU A 505 26.01 16.03 6.09
N TYR A 506 24.81 15.59 5.68
CA TYR A 506 23.53 16.26 5.91
C TYR A 506 22.71 15.57 7.02
N SER A 507 23.15 14.41 7.48
CA SER A 507 22.39 13.49 8.34
C SER A 507 21.87 14.18 9.60
N LYS A 508 22.72 14.90 10.35
CA LYS A 508 22.31 15.57 11.58
C LYS A 508 21.10 16.50 11.40
N LYS A 509 21.11 17.31 10.34
CA LYS A 509 20.05 18.29 10.06
C LYS A 509 18.77 17.63 9.56
N LEU A 510 18.89 16.65 8.64
CA LEU A 510 17.73 15.91 8.12
C LEU A 510 17.01 15.14 9.23
N LEU A 511 17.76 14.49 10.13
CA LEU A 511 17.18 13.81 11.28
C LEU A 511 16.55 14.79 12.29
N ALA A 512 17.14 15.99 12.48
CA ALA A 512 16.53 17.01 13.32
C ALA A 512 15.18 17.50 12.78
N ILE A 513 15.03 17.62 11.45
CA ILE A 513 13.75 17.93 10.81
C ILE A 513 12.76 16.78 11.05
N ARG A 514 13.16 15.52 10.78
CA ARG A 514 12.35 14.32 10.99
C ARG A 514 11.81 14.24 12.41
N ASP A 515 12.65 14.46 13.41
CA ASP A 515 12.33 14.23 14.82
C ASP A 515 11.39 15.31 15.39
N LYS A 516 11.39 16.52 14.82
CA LYS A 516 10.53 17.64 15.24
C LYS A 516 9.38 17.88 14.27
N SER A 517 8.58 16.82 14.07
CA SER A 517 7.47 16.81 13.12
C SER A 517 6.12 16.63 13.79
N ALA A 518 5.10 17.29 13.26
CA ALA A 518 3.69 17.13 13.59
C ALA A 518 2.91 16.56 12.40
N ASP A 519 1.90 15.75 12.67
CA ASP A 519 1.06 15.15 11.66
C ASP A 519 -0.32 15.83 11.62
N LEU A 520 -0.70 16.33 10.46
CA LEU A 520 -2.00 16.99 10.24
C LEU A 520 -3.17 16.02 10.48
N LEU A 521 -2.96 14.72 10.22
CA LEU A 521 -3.96 13.70 10.51
C LEU A 521 -4.35 13.70 11.99
N HIS A 522 -3.37 13.87 12.88
CA HIS A 522 -3.61 13.85 14.32
C HIS A 522 -4.44 15.03 14.82
N LEU A 523 -4.45 16.15 14.09
CA LEU A 523 -5.33 17.28 14.36
C LEU A 523 -6.79 16.92 14.15
N LEU A 524 -7.11 16.20 13.08
CA LEU A 524 -8.49 15.95 12.65
C LEU A 524 -9.03 14.61 13.17
N ARG A 525 -8.22 13.58 13.10
CA ARG A 525 -8.65 12.23 13.44
C ARG A 525 -8.50 11.95 14.92
N ASN A 526 -7.35 11.58 15.35
CA ASN A 526 -6.90 11.43 16.74
C ASN A 526 -5.42 11.01 16.77
N ASN A 527 -4.82 11.08 17.95
CA ASN A 527 -3.58 10.43 18.30
C ASN A 527 -3.66 9.92 19.73
N LYS A 528 -3.82 8.62 19.89
CA LYS A 528 -4.06 8.01 21.19
C LYS A 528 -2.99 8.36 22.21
N GLU A 529 -1.72 8.24 21.85
CA GLU A 529 -0.59 8.49 22.78
C GLU A 529 -0.54 9.98 23.20
N MET A 530 -0.70 10.89 22.24
CA MET A 530 -0.73 12.34 22.49
C MET A 530 -1.88 12.74 23.42
N TYR A 531 -3.09 12.24 23.17
CA TYR A 531 -4.26 12.60 23.95
C TYR A 531 -4.34 11.86 25.30
N GLU A 532 -3.79 10.64 25.41
CA GLU A 532 -3.56 10.03 26.71
C GLU A 532 -2.61 10.90 27.56
N GLU A 533 -1.58 11.50 26.96
CA GLU A 533 -0.67 12.42 27.65
C GLU A 533 -1.35 13.74 28.04
N MET A 534 -2.23 14.28 27.19
CA MET A 534 -3.07 15.43 27.54
C MET A 534 -3.88 15.17 28.83
N TYR A 535 -4.57 14.04 28.90
CA TYR A 535 -5.34 13.67 30.08
C TYR A 535 -4.47 13.40 31.33
N LYS A 536 -3.27 12.85 31.18
CA LYS A 536 -2.33 12.72 32.30
C LYS A 536 -1.98 14.10 32.87
N LYS A 537 -1.65 15.08 32.03
CA LYS A 537 -1.36 16.46 32.46
C LYS A 537 -2.56 17.12 33.16
N GLU A 538 -3.78 16.85 32.70
CA GLU A 538 -4.98 17.33 33.43
C GLU A 538 -5.07 16.74 34.83
N TYR A 539 -4.80 15.45 35.02
CA TYR A 539 -4.73 14.84 36.34
C TYR A 539 -3.61 15.41 37.18
N GLU A 540 -2.41 15.63 36.65
CA GLU A 540 -1.30 16.27 37.33
C GLU A 540 -1.67 17.68 37.83
N ASN A 541 -2.28 18.47 36.96
CA ASN A 541 -2.76 19.81 37.32
C ASN A 541 -3.84 19.77 38.42
N LYS A 542 -4.78 18.82 38.33
CA LYS A 542 -5.84 18.62 39.30
C LYS A 542 -5.36 18.24 40.68
N TYR A 543 -4.34 17.36 40.76
CA TYR A 543 -3.87 16.82 42.03
C TYR A 543 -2.56 17.45 42.51
N GLY A 544 -1.91 18.29 41.70
CA GLY A 544 -0.68 19.01 42.04
C GLY A 544 0.56 18.13 42.23
N LYS A 545 0.58 16.94 41.60
CA LYS A 545 1.69 15.98 41.66
C LYS A 545 1.81 15.14 40.40
N PRO A 546 2.95 14.50 40.13
CA PRO A 546 3.17 13.67 38.93
C PRO A 546 2.13 12.56 38.80
N TYR A 547 1.73 12.26 37.55
CA TYR A 547 0.73 11.23 37.25
C TYR A 547 1.09 9.84 37.84
N GLU A 548 2.36 9.47 37.81
CA GLU A 548 2.82 8.19 38.36
C GLU A 548 2.56 8.10 39.87
N ASP A 549 2.75 9.19 40.62
CA ASP A 549 2.47 9.25 42.06
C ASP A 549 0.97 9.15 42.35
N ILE A 550 0.15 9.83 41.50
CA ILE A 550 -1.31 9.74 41.58
C ILE A 550 -1.77 8.30 41.40
N ILE A 551 -1.22 7.62 40.38
CA ILE A 551 -1.55 6.23 40.07
C ILE A 551 -1.12 5.27 41.19
N MET A 552 0.04 5.48 41.82
CA MET A 552 0.52 4.61 42.90
C MET A 552 -0.42 4.63 44.11
N GLU A 553 -0.98 5.76 44.45
CA GLU A 553 -1.87 5.94 45.59
C GLU A 553 -3.33 5.49 45.36
N MET A 554 -3.74 5.32 44.08
CA MET A 554 -5.11 4.93 43.75
C MET A 554 -5.39 3.43 43.96
N PRO A 555 -6.61 3.06 44.42
CA PRO A 555 -7.07 1.69 44.43
C PRO A 555 -7.04 1.07 42.99
N ASN A 556 -6.76 -0.22 42.91
CA ASN A 556 -6.54 -0.91 41.64
C ASN A 556 -7.74 -0.86 40.69
N ASP A 557 -8.96 -0.88 41.23
CA ASP A 557 -10.21 -0.80 40.46
C ASP A 557 -10.38 0.61 39.84
N ILE A 558 -10.11 1.67 40.64
CA ILE A 558 -10.15 3.06 40.17
C ILE A 558 -9.07 3.30 39.12
N LYS A 559 -7.84 2.80 39.37
CA LYS A 559 -6.73 2.86 38.42
C LYS A 559 -7.07 2.23 37.06
N LYS A 560 -7.68 1.02 37.06
CA LYS A 560 -8.12 0.34 35.83
C LYS A 560 -9.17 1.13 35.10
N LYS A 561 -10.19 1.66 35.83
CA LYS A 561 -11.27 2.45 35.25
C LYS A 561 -10.73 3.73 34.59
N MET A 562 -9.90 4.48 35.31
CA MET A 562 -9.29 5.71 34.82
C MET A 562 -8.44 5.49 33.55
N LYS A 563 -7.56 4.46 33.55
CA LYS A 563 -6.76 4.11 32.37
C LYS A 563 -7.65 3.72 31.17
N ALA A 564 -8.76 3.02 31.41
CA ALA A 564 -9.68 2.63 30.36
C ALA A 564 -10.44 3.86 29.79
N GLU A 565 -10.83 4.81 30.64
CA GLU A 565 -11.49 6.06 30.23
C GLU A 565 -10.53 6.94 29.43
N MET A 566 -9.29 7.13 29.88
CA MET A 566 -8.28 7.89 29.13
C MET A 566 -8.00 7.27 27.77
N LYS A 567 -7.82 5.95 27.74
CA LYS A 567 -7.62 5.21 26.48
C LYS A 567 -8.81 5.41 25.54
N LYS A 568 -10.05 5.27 26.05
CA LYS A 568 -11.27 5.49 25.26
C LYS A 568 -11.35 6.91 24.73
N ALA A 569 -11.08 7.92 25.57
CA ALA A 569 -11.08 9.32 25.17
C ALA A 569 -10.01 9.64 24.13
N GLY A 570 -8.81 9.07 24.25
CA GLY A 570 -7.72 9.20 23.26
C GLY A 570 -8.04 8.57 21.91
N GLU A 571 -8.94 7.58 21.85
CA GLU A 571 -9.39 6.92 20.62
C GLU A 571 -10.53 7.67 19.88
N ILE A 572 -11.20 8.65 20.52
CA ILE A 572 -12.27 9.42 19.89
C ILE A 572 -11.71 10.40 18.86
N ILE A 573 -12.34 10.46 17.69
CA ILE A 573 -11.97 11.41 16.62
C ILE A 573 -12.18 12.85 17.06
N ASN A 574 -11.32 13.76 16.57
CA ASN A 574 -11.35 15.17 16.97
C ASN A 574 -12.31 15.99 16.11
N TYR A 575 -12.41 15.64 14.83
CA TYR A 575 -13.26 16.30 13.85
C TYR A 575 -13.95 15.26 12.96
N TYR A 576 -15.22 15.46 12.68
CA TYR A 576 -15.92 14.69 11.66
C TYR A 576 -17.01 15.52 10.98
N HIS A 577 -17.14 15.31 9.68
CA HIS A 577 -18.25 15.78 8.85
C HIS A 577 -18.67 14.63 7.93
N LYS A 578 -19.97 14.51 7.64
CA LYS A 578 -20.50 13.38 6.83
C LYS A 578 -19.82 13.21 5.48
N ASP A 579 -19.42 14.31 4.83
CA ASP A 579 -18.80 14.29 3.50
C ASP A 579 -17.36 13.79 3.50
N LEU A 580 -16.75 13.54 4.67
CA LEU A 580 -15.45 12.84 4.77
C LEU A 580 -15.55 11.38 4.34
N GLY A 581 -16.73 10.75 4.45
CA GLY A 581 -16.95 9.38 4.04
C GLY A 581 -16.02 8.37 4.72
N GLY A 582 -15.59 8.67 5.97
CA GLY A 582 -14.67 7.81 6.74
C GLY A 582 -13.18 7.98 6.41
N SER A 583 -12.80 8.88 5.51
CA SER A 583 -11.41 9.16 5.14
C SER A 583 -10.96 10.56 5.58
N TYR A 584 -9.70 10.66 6.04
CA TYR A 584 -9.06 11.91 6.44
C TYR A 584 -7.93 12.34 5.49
N SER A 585 -7.89 11.78 4.27
CA SER A 585 -6.95 12.26 3.26
C SER A 585 -7.14 13.75 2.97
N ILE A 586 -6.08 14.45 2.61
CA ILE A 586 -6.14 15.90 2.32
C ILE A 586 -7.19 16.23 1.24
N LYS A 587 -7.37 15.35 0.27
CA LYS A 587 -8.35 15.49 -0.82
C LYS A 587 -9.81 15.30 -0.37
N LYS A 588 -10.03 14.69 0.80
CA LYS A 588 -11.34 14.58 1.45
C LYS A 588 -11.57 15.70 2.46
N THR A 589 -10.55 16.06 3.23
CA THR A 589 -10.65 17.08 4.27
C THR A 589 -10.68 18.51 3.70
N LEU A 590 -9.91 18.77 2.65
CA LEU A 590 -9.81 20.09 2.03
C LEU A 590 -11.16 20.62 1.52
N PRO A 591 -11.94 19.91 0.67
CA PRO A 591 -13.21 20.43 0.19
C PRO A 591 -14.28 20.60 1.29
N VAL A 592 -14.16 19.88 2.40
CA VAL A 592 -15.04 20.01 3.56
C VAL A 592 -14.69 21.25 4.38
N LEU A 593 -13.40 21.48 4.67
CA LEU A 593 -12.93 22.57 5.53
C LEU A 593 -12.71 23.87 4.77
N VAL A 594 -12.34 23.80 3.50
CA VAL A 594 -12.00 24.92 2.62
C VAL A 594 -12.65 24.72 1.24
N PRO A 595 -13.99 24.85 1.10
CA PRO A 595 -14.71 24.55 -0.15
C PRO A 595 -14.27 25.37 -1.37
N SER A 596 -13.59 26.50 -1.14
CA SER A 596 -13.03 27.35 -2.21
C SER A 596 -11.74 26.81 -2.83
N LEU A 597 -11.12 25.80 -2.23
CA LEU A 597 -9.86 25.23 -2.68
C LEU A 597 -10.06 23.76 -3.10
N THR A 598 -9.62 23.42 -4.32
CA THR A 598 -9.86 22.08 -4.87
C THR A 598 -8.72 21.67 -5.82
N TYR A 599 -8.50 20.37 -5.92
CA TYR A 599 -7.63 19.76 -6.94
C TYR A 599 -8.36 19.53 -8.28
N LYS A 600 -9.67 19.70 -8.30
CA LYS A 600 -10.47 19.44 -9.49
C LYS A 600 -10.12 20.40 -10.61
N GLY A 601 -9.74 19.86 -11.76
CA GLY A 601 -9.36 20.64 -12.94
C GLY A 601 -7.85 20.96 -13.00
N MET A 602 -7.05 20.48 -12.06
CA MET A 602 -5.59 20.50 -12.21
C MET A 602 -5.16 19.45 -13.24
N ASP A 603 -4.09 19.75 -13.99
CA ASP A 603 -3.51 18.83 -14.98
C ASP A 603 -2.87 17.61 -14.31
N VAL A 604 -2.29 17.81 -13.12
CA VAL A 604 -1.84 16.78 -12.17
C VAL A 604 -2.68 16.95 -10.92
N GLY A 605 -3.39 15.92 -10.51
CA GLY A 605 -4.34 15.97 -9.40
C GLY A 605 -4.11 14.90 -8.32
N ASN A 606 -3.10 14.03 -8.52
CA ASN A 606 -2.71 13.00 -7.55
C ASN A 606 -1.25 12.60 -7.73
N GLY A 607 -0.67 11.94 -6.72
CA GLY A 607 0.73 11.51 -6.72
C GLY A 607 1.09 10.54 -7.84
N VAL A 608 0.13 9.68 -8.30
CA VAL A 608 0.33 8.80 -9.46
C VAL A 608 0.58 9.62 -10.71
N GLN A 609 -0.30 10.58 -10.98
CA GLN A 609 -0.14 11.48 -12.11
C GLN A 609 1.15 12.31 -12.00
N ALA A 610 1.56 12.66 -10.77
CA ALA A 610 2.80 13.40 -10.54
C ALA A 610 4.02 12.61 -11.01
N TYR A 611 4.23 11.38 -10.54
CA TYR A 611 5.40 10.64 -10.98
C TYR A 611 5.32 10.19 -12.44
N ILE A 612 4.13 9.94 -13.01
CA ILE A 612 3.99 9.68 -14.45
C ILE A 612 4.41 10.90 -15.26
N ALA A 613 4.00 12.10 -14.86
CA ALA A 613 4.46 13.34 -15.50
C ALA A 613 5.98 13.49 -15.40
N TYR A 614 6.58 13.10 -14.26
CA TYR A 614 8.02 13.14 -14.04
C TYR A 614 8.78 12.14 -14.92
N ILE A 615 8.42 10.86 -14.92
CA ILE A 615 9.14 9.82 -15.69
C ILE A 615 9.01 9.98 -17.21
N ASN A 616 8.04 10.77 -17.66
CA ASN A 616 7.80 11.06 -19.08
C ASN A 616 8.29 12.47 -19.51
N TYR A 617 9.22 13.09 -18.77
CA TYR A 617 9.71 14.44 -19.11
C TYR A 617 10.09 14.62 -20.56
N ASP A 618 10.84 13.67 -21.10
CA ASP A 618 11.42 13.71 -22.43
C ASP A 618 10.64 12.85 -23.45
N SER A 619 9.48 12.30 -23.06
CA SER A 619 8.61 11.56 -23.98
C SER A 619 7.88 12.50 -24.94
N ASP A 620 7.91 12.16 -26.24
CA ASP A 620 7.07 12.81 -27.25
C ASP A 620 5.59 12.45 -27.12
N GLU A 621 5.28 11.35 -26.41
CA GLU A 621 3.93 10.92 -26.10
C GLU A 621 3.27 11.90 -25.13
N PRO A 622 2.04 12.38 -25.41
CA PRO A 622 1.31 13.23 -24.48
C PRO A 622 0.92 12.41 -23.26
N THR A 623 1.57 12.66 -22.13
CA THR A 623 1.29 12.00 -20.85
C THR A 623 -0.13 12.28 -20.34
N PHE A 624 -0.71 13.37 -20.75
CA PHE A 624 -2.11 13.74 -20.58
C PHE A 624 -2.47 14.60 -21.79
N ASN A 625 -3.72 14.76 -22.13
CA ASN A 625 -4.17 15.50 -23.32
C ASN A 625 -3.62 16.93 -23.42
N THR A 626 -3.20 17.53 -22.30
CA THR A 626 -2.73 18.92 -22.19
C THR A 626 -1.22 19.05 -21.96
N LEU A 627 -0.55 18.01 -21.42
CA LEU A 627 0.86 18.06 -20.98
C LEU A 627 1.83 17.59 -22.08
N LYS A 628 1.90 18.30 -23.20
CA LYS A 628 2.65 17.90 -24.40
C LYS A 628 4.14 18.26 -24.39
N THR A 629 4.64 18.97 -23.39
CA THR A 629 6.05 19.40 -23.33
C THR A 629 6.60 19.25 -21.92
N LYS A 630 7.93 19.03 -21.81
CA LYS A 630 8.65 19.00 -20.54
C LYS A 630 8.32 20.21 -19.66
N ALA A 631 8.33 21.41 -20.25
CA ALA A 631 8.04 22.65 -19.51
C ALA A 631 6.62 22.63 -18.91
N LYS A 632 5.61 22.16 -19.64
CA LYS A 632 4.23 22.05 -19.12
C LYS A 632 4.12 20.99 -18.03
N ARG A 633 4.79 19.84 -18.17
CA ARG A 633 4.82 18.78 -17.16
C ARG A 633 5.45 19.28 -15.87
N ARG A 634 6.60 19.93 -15.97
CA ARG A 634 7.29 20.55 -14.83
C ARG A 634 6.45 21.64 -14.14
N ASP A 635 5.78 22.49 -14.91
CA ASP A 635 4.90 23.51 -14.35
C ASP A 635 3.65 22.90 -13.65
N ALA A 636 3.09 21.84 -14.22
CA ALA A 636 1.97 21.12 -13.61
C ALA A 636 2.38 20.41 -12.29
N LEU A 637 3.57 19.82 -12.24
CA LEU A 637 4.14 19.22 -11.03
C LEU A 637 4.31 20.25 -9.92
N LYS A 638 5.00 21.36 -10.23
CA LYS A 638 5.20 22.45 -9.26
C LYS A 638 3.89 22.98 -8.70
N ARG A 639 2.87 23.17 -9.56
CA ARG A 639 1.53 23.61 -9.11
C ARG A 639 0.85 22.58 -8.23
N TYR A 640 0.99 21.31 -8.52
CA TYR A 640 0.40 20.24 -7.73
C TYR A 640 1.05 20.17 -6.34
N CYS A 641 2.37 20.08 -6.27
CA CYS A 641 3.10 20.01 -5.00
C CYS A 641 2.94 21.29 -4.14
N GLN A 642 2.88 22.49 -4.79
CA GLN A 642 2.52 23.74 -4.11
C GLN A 642 1.11 23.67 -3.51
N GLN A 643 0.16 23.08 -4.24
CA GLN A 643 -1.23 22.97 -3.78
C GLN A 643 -1.34 22.07 -2.55
N ASP A 644 -0.55 20.98 -2.44
CA ASP A 644 -0.57 20.08 -1.30
C ASP A 644 -0.12 20.79 -0.02
N THR A 645 1.01 21.49 -0.06
CA THR A 645 1.48 22.26 1.10
C THR A 645 0.61 23.47 1.41
N TRP A 646 0.05 24.14 0.39
CA TRP A 646 -0.92 25.22 0.59
C TRP A 646 -2.23 24.74 1.22
N ALA A 647 -2.70 23.56 0.85
CA ALA A 647 -3.88 22.95 1.44
C ALA A 647 -3.71 22.73 2.95
N MET A 648 -2.52 22.31 3.41
CA MET A 648 -2.23 22.17 4.85
C MET A 648 -2.32 23.51 5.57
N VAL A 649 -1.79 24.60 4.98
CA VAL A 649 -1.90 25.97 5.54
C VAL A 649 -3.37 26.37 5.72
N GLU A 650 -4.18 26.19 4.68
CA GLU A 650 -5.58 26.61 4.69
C GLU A 650 -6.46 25.73 5.62
N ILE A 651 -6.17 24.42 5.72
CA ILE A 651 -6.79 23.52 6.68
C ILE A 651 -6.52 24.00 8.13
N LEU A 652 -5.27 24.31 8.48
CA LEU A 652 -4.95 24.85 9.80
C LEU A 652 -5.72 26.13 10.10
N LYS A 653 -5.77 27.07 9.14
CA LYS A 653 -6.54 28.32 9.28
C LYS A 653 -8.03 28.05 9.49
N ALA A 654 -8.61 27.09 8.75
CA ALA A 654 -10.01 26.74 8.85
C ALA A 654 -10.34 26.11 10.22
N VAL A 655 -9.52 25.16 10.68
CA VAL A 655 -9.71 24.49 11.98
C VAL A 655 -9.55 25.48 13.15
N ARG A 656 -8.55 26.38 13.10
CA ARG A 656 -8.42 27.44 14.13
C ARG A 656 -9.65 28.33 14.26
N ARG A 657 -10.37 28.58 13.14
CA ARG A 657 -11.64 29.35 13.21
C ARG A 657 -12.76 28.58 13.88
N LYS A 658 -12.77 27.24 13.79
CA LYS A 658 -13.81 26.39 14.40
C LYS A 658 -13.69 26.26 15.92
N ILE A 659 -12.51 26.44 16.48
CA ILE A 659 -12.28 26.33 17.93
C ILE A 659 -12.34 27.67 18.64
N LYS A 660 -12.21 28.80 17.91
CA LYS A 660 -12.46 30.14 18.43
C LYS A 660 -13.98 30.35 18.63
#